data_763dd955c2d7bb425170bc6617728728
#
_entry.id   763dd955c2d7bb425170bc6617728728
#
_cell.length_a   1.000
_cell.length_b   1.000
_cell.length_c   1.000
_cell.angle_alpha   90.00
_cell.angle_beta   90.00
_cell.angle_gamma   90.00
#
_symmetry.space_group_name_H-M   'P 1'
#
loop_
_entity.id
_entity.type
_entity.pdbx_description
1 polymer ?
#
loop_
_entity_poly.entity_id
_entity_poly.type
_entity_poly.pdbx_seq_one_letter_code
_entity_poly.pdbx_strand_id
1 'polypeptide(L)'
;MKKTNIALIGLLMGWASITNAQTVKSPNGNVAVTFSLTGNGVPTYEMTYKGKAVVKPSHLGLELAKDKHASKGMDETSLMDGFEKTGTKTTTFDETWKPVWGETATIRNHYNELEVDLNQPSSKRNIVIRFRVYDDGMGLRYEFPQQPELNYFVIKEEHTQFAMAGDHTAWWLPGDYDTQEQETQESKLSEIRKRFHDAVNWSNSSVAVFSETGVQTSLQMKSADGLYINIHEAACANYATMHLNLDDKTMTFESWLTPDATGRKGFMQTPCETPWRTVMVSDDARDMLANNLILNLNEPCKIEDTSWIHPTKYCGVWWEMIAGGKSWAYTDEFSSVKLGLTDYAHAKPNGHHSANTENVKKYIDFAAANGLDQVLVEGWNIGWEDWFGHWKDYVFDFVTPYPDFDIKGLNEYAHSKGVKLMMHHETSSSTQNYERHMEEAFNLMNKYGYDAVKTGYVGDIIPRGDHHYSQSMNNHYLHVIKEAAKHHIMVNGHEATRPTGLCRTWPNLVGNESARGTEYEAFGGSDPNHTVILPFTRLQGGPMDYTPGILETQLSTWCNNKSYVHTTLVGQLALYLTMYSPLQMAADLPENYQKYNDAFQFIKDVAVDWDDSRYLEAEPARYVTVARKAKGTNNWFVGGKTGIAPHLSILKLDFLDKGRKYEATIYADAKDADYEKNPKAYTITKRTVKKGDVLKLQEVRGGGFAISLKAL
;
A
#
# COMPACT_ATOMS: atom_id res chain seq x y z
N MET A 1 -50.66 26.89 -56.69
CA MET A 1 -50.73 25.80 -55.72
C MET A 1 -49.51 24.93 -55.97
N LYS A 2 -48.43 25.11 -55.16
CA LYS A 2 -47.23 24.24 -55.18
C LYS A 2 -47.20 23.49 -53.84
N LYS A 3 -47.28 22.16 -53.93
CA LYS A 3 -47.17 21.26 -52.79
C LYS A 3 -45.68 21.09 -52.46
N THR A 4 -45.26 21.45 -51.24
CA THR A 4 -43.96 21.22 -50.73
C THR A 4 -43.94 19.87 -49.99
N ASN A 5 -43.19 18.91 -50.49
CA ASN A 5 -42.95 17.64 -49.81
C ASN A 5 -41.84 17.84 -48.77
N ILE A 6 -42.13 17.66 -47.50
CA ILE A 6 -41.13 17.57 -46.42
C ILE A 6 -40.73 16.08 -46.30
N ALA A 7 -39.49 15.79 -46.66
CA ALA A 7 -38.90 14.46 -46.43
C ALA A 7 -38.44 14.39 -44.96
N LEU A 8 -39.04 13.50 -44.21
CA LEU A 8 -38.63 13.14 -42.84
C LEU A 8 -37.46 12.16 -42.93
N ILE A 9 -36.26 12.66 -42.65
CA ILE A 9 -35.09 11.76 -42.51
C ILE A 9 -35.12 11.20 -41.08
N GLY A 10 -35.56 9.94 -40.98
CA GLY A 10 -35.48 9.17 -39.74
C GLY A 10 -34.04 8.76 -39.47
N LEU A 11 -33.44 9.28 -38.40
CA LEU A 11 -32.22 8.77 -37.85
C LEU A 11 -32.50 7.36 -37.27
N LEU A 12 -32.13 6.32 -37.98
CA LEU A 12 -32.03 4.98 -37.44
C LEU A 12 -30.79 4.93 -36.57
N MET A 13 -30.96 5.17 -35.27
CA MET A 13 -29.96 4.67 -34.28
C MET A 13 -30.10 3.15 -34.28
N GLY A 14 -29.09 2.50 -34.85
CA GLY A 14 -28.94 1.07 -34.78
C GLY A 14 -28.79 0.63 -33.32
N TRP A 15 -29.82 0.09 -32.74
CA TRP A 15 -29.73 -0.67 -31.49
C TRP A 15 -29.00 -1.98 -31.85
N ALA A 16 -27.70 -2.06 -31.49
CA ALA A 16 -27.02 -3.34 -31.50
C ALA A 16 -27.79 -4.28 -30.55
N SER A 17 -28.29 -5.38 -31.09
CA SER A 17 -29.02 -6.38 -30.31
C SER A 17 -28.12 -6.90 -29.20
N ILE A 18 -28.36 -6.55 -27.95
CA ILE A 18 -27.71 -7.13 -26.77
C ILE A 18 -28.22 -8.56 -26.63
N THR A 19 -27.52 -9.50 -27.28
CA THR A 19 -27.87 -10.92 -27.16
C THR A 19 -27.21 -11.48 -25.89
N ASN A 20 -28.03 -11.93 -24.93
CA ASN A 20 -27.63 -12.70 -23.75
C ASN A 20 -26.82 -11.94 -22.68
N ALA A 21 -27.26 -10.76 -22.24
CA ALA A 21 -26.72 -10.12 -21.05
C ALA A 21 -26.97 -10.99 -19.78
N GLN A 22 -25.95 -11.10 -18.93
CA GLN A 22 -26.01 -11.80 -17.65
C GLN A 22 -25.73 -10.83 -16.52
N THR A 23 -26.65 -10.71 -15.58
CA THR A 23 -26.50 -9.82 -14.42
C THR A 23 -26.35 -10.62 -13.15
N VAL A 24 -25.33 -10.29 -12.37
CA VAL A 24 -25.13 -10.75 -11.00
C VAL A 24 -25.25 -9.56 -10.06
N LYS A 25 -25.90 -9.74 -8.92
CA LYS A 25 -26.07 -8.70 -7.89
C LYS A 25 -25.34 -9.10 -6.62
N SER A 26 -24.90 -8.13 -5.84
CA SER A 26 -24.41 -8.36 -4.49
C SER A 26 -25.47 -9.02 -3.59
N PRO A 27 -25.07 -9.61 -2.46
CA PRO A 27 -26.02 -10.23 -1.52
C PRO A 27 -27.14 -9.30 -1.05
N ASN A 28 -26.84 -8.01 -0.80
CA ASN A 28 -27.84 -7.00 -0.43
C ASN A 28 -28.55 -6.36 -1.64
N GLY A 29 -28.14 -6.68 -2.87
CA GLY A 29 -28.72 -6.18 -4.11
C GLY A 29 -28.33 -4.75 -4.51
N ASN A 30 -27.45 -4.07 -3.78
CA ASN A 30 -27.07 -2.69 -4.05
C ASN A 30 -26.08 -2.56 -5.22
N VAL A 31 -25.14 -3.51 -5.34
CA VAL A 31 -24.21 -3.59 -6.48
C VAL A 31 -24.77 -4.54 -7.52
N ALA A 32 -24.80 -4.15 -8.78
CA ALA A 32 -25.13 -5.02 -9.90
C ALA A 32 -24.07 -4.91 -10.99
N VAL A 33 -23.61 -6.07 -11.47
CA VAL A 33 -22.67 -6.19 -12.59
C VAL A 33 -23.35 -6.96 -13.70
N THR A 34 -23.33 -6.39 -14.91
CA THR A 34 -23.92 -7.00 -16.10
C THR A 34 -22.81 -7.27 -17.11
N PHE A 35 -22.65 -8.52 -17.48
CA PHE A 35 -21.79 -8.96 -18.57
C PHE A 35 -22.58 -9.13 -19.87
N SER A 36 -21.98 -8.78 -20.99
CA SER A 36 -22.54 -9.01 -22.33
C SER A 36 -21.44 -9.23 -23.36
N LEU A 37 -21.77 -9.87 -24.50
CA LEU A 37 -20.98 -9.83 -25.71
C LEU A 37 -21.62 -8.81 -26.66
N THR A 38 -20.82 -7.85 -27.15
CA THR A 38 -21.28 -6.79 -28.04
C THR A 38 -20.60 -6.89 -29.41
N GLY A 39 -21.21 -6.34 -30.45
CA GLY A 39 -20.65 -6.29 -31.80
C GLY A 39 -20.17 -7.66 -32.28
N ASN A 40 -18.88 -7.77 -32.56
CA ASN A 40 -18.23 -8.98 -33.05
C ASN A 40 -17.72 -9.88 -31.91
N GLY A 41 -18.54 -10.10 -30.89
CA GLY A 41 -18.14 -10.95 -29.75
C GLY A 41 -17.13 -10.31 -28.82
N VAL A 42 -17.23 -9.00 -28.58
CA VAL A 42 -16.38 -8.26 -27.64
C VAL A 42 -16.93 -8.43 -26.22
N PRO A 43 -16.17 -9.02 -25.28
CA PRO A 43 -16.57 -9.09 -23.89
C PRO A 43 -16.70 -7.69 -23.29
N THR A 44 -17.85 -7.40 -22.65
CA THR A 44 -18.20 -6.09 -22.13
C THR A 44 -18.90 -6.23 -20.80
N TYR A 45 -18.63 -5.34 -19.86
CA TYR A 45 -19.31 -5.29 -18.57
C TYR A 45 -19.70 -3.87 -18.20
N GLU A 46 -20.66 -3.76 -17.30
CA GLU A 46 -21.05 -2.52 -16.64
C GLU A 46 -21.37 -2.77 -15.17
N MET A 47 -21.26 -1.71 -14.34
CA MET A 47 -21.52 -1.78 -12.91
C MET A 47 -22.39 -0.64 -12.44
N THR A 48 -23.37 -0.95 -11.60
CA THR A 48 -24.22 0.04 -10.92
C THR A 48 -24.19 -0.14 -9.41
N TYR A 49 -24.41 0.95 -8.67
CA TYR A 49 -24.59 0.97 -7.21
C TYR A 49 -25.89 1.70 -6.86
N LYS A 50 -26.82 0.99 -6.18
CA LYS A 50 -28.15 1.52 -5.87
C LYS A 50 -28.86 2.12 -7.11
N GLY A 51 -28.65 1.50 -8.27
CA GLY A 51 -29.19 1.93 -9.56
C GLY A 51 -28.45 3.08 -10.25
N LYS A 52 -27.43 3.66 -9.65
CA LYS A 52 -26.58 4.68 -10.27
C LYS A 52 -25.42 4.02 -11.02
N ALA A 53 -25.06 4.54 -12.19
CA ALA A 53 -23.92 4.06 -12.96
C ALA A 53 -22.60 4.36 -12.22
N VAL A 54 -21.76 3.34 -12.04
CA VAL A 54 -20.40 3.43 -11.50
C VAL A 54 -19.41 3.26 -12.65
N VAL A 55 -19.52 2.15 -13.37
CA VAL A 55 -18.77 1.84 -14.59
C VAL A 55 -19.78 1.66 -15.72
N LYS A 56 -19.65 2.47 -16.76
CA LYS A 56 -20.44 2.34 -17.99
C LYS A 56 -19.93 1.14 -18.81
N PRO A 57 -20.64 0.71 -19.87
CA PRO A 57 -20.17 -0.38 -20.70
C PRO A 57 -18.69 -0.24 -21.07
N SER A 58 -17.90 -1.22 -20.63
CA SER A 58 -16.43 -1.25 -20.67
C SER A 58 -15.95 -2.57 -21.27
N HIS A 59 -15.00 -2.51 -22.19
CA HIS A 59 -14.48 -3.70 -22.85
C HIS A 59 -13.50 -4.46 -21.96
N LEU A 60 -13.43 -5.76 -22.22
CA LEU A 60 -12.49 -6.69 -21.60
C LEU A 60 -11.71 -7.44 -22.69
N GLY A 61 -10.45 -7.76 -22.42
CA GLY A 61 -9.64 -8.58 -23.32
C GLY A 61 -8.16 -8.42 -23.08
N LEU A 62 -7.37 -9.17 -23.86
CA LEU A 62 -5.91 -9.16 -23.79
C LEU A 62 -5.33 -9.19 -25.20
N GLU A 63 -4.21 -8.51 -25.37
CA GLU A 63 -3.34 -8.64 -26.54
C GLU A 63 -2.12 -9.49 -26.17
N LEU A 64 -1.85 -10.54 -26.96
CA LEU A 64 -0.71 -11.42 -26.75
C LEU A 64 0.48 -10.97 -27.61
N ALA A 65 1.68 -11.14 -27.12
CA ALA A 65 2.88 -10.93 -27.91
C ALA A 65 3.08 -12.10 -28.89
N LYS A 66 3.58 -11.79 -30.11
CA LYS A 66 4.08 -12.83 -31.02
C LYS A 66 5.36 -13.42 -30.41
N ASP A 67 5.34 -14.71 -30.14
CA ASP A 67 6.49 -15.43 -29.61
C ASP A 67 6.66 -16.77 -30.32
N LYS A 68 7.85 -16.99 -30.90
CA LYS A 68 8.17 -18.23 -31.63
C LYS A 68 8.14 -19.49 -30.76
N HIS A 69 8.19 -19.33 -29.43
CA HIS A 69 8.12 -20.42 -28.47
C HIS A 69 6.71 -20.60 -27.88
N ALA A 70 5.77 -19.69 -28.20
CA ALA A 70 4.39 -19.88 -27.82
C ALA A 70 3.79 -21.10 -28.51
N SER A 71 2.75 -21.67 -27.90
CA SER A 71 2.01 -22.77 -28.52
C SER A 71 1.39 -22.40 -29.87
N LYS A 72 0.81 -23.35 -30.55
CA LYS A 72 0.15 -23.15 -31.84
C LYS A 72 -0.67 -21.88 -31.89
N GLY A 73 -0.67 -21.22 -33.07
CA GLY A 73 -1.42 -19.99 -33.25
C GLY A 73 -0.67 -18.71 -32.83
N MET A 74 0.65 -18.72 -32.89
CA MET A 74 1.51 -17.55 -32.63
C MET A 74 1.09 -16.26 -33.36
N ASP A 75 0.47 -16.38 -34.53
CA ASP A 75 -0.02 -15.25 -35.31
C ASP A 75 -1.39 -14.74 -34.81
N GLU A 76 -2.11 -15.54 -34.05
CA GLU A 76 -3.38 -15.20 -33.43
C GLU A 76 -3.10 -14.55 -32.06
N THR A 77 -2.88 -13.24 -32.03
CA THR A 77 -2.50 -12.49 -30.85
C THR A 77 -3.65 -11.81 -30.12
N SER A 78 -4.85 -11.73 -30.73
CA SER A 78 -6.00 -11.04 -30.16
C SER A 78 -6.88 -11.97 -29.32
N LEU A 79 -7.09 -11.61 -28.06
CA LEU A 79 -8.15 -12.11 -27.20
C LEU A 79 -9.10 -10.96 -26.84
N MET A 80 -9.44 -10.11 -27.82
CA MET A 80 -10.25 -8.90 -27.65
C MET A 80 -11.68 -9.06 -28.16
N ASP A 81 -11.89 -9.88 -29.18
CA ASP A 81 -13.16 -10.06 -29.88
C ASP A 81 -13.32 -11.47 -30.44
N GLY A 82 -14.39 -11.69 -31.22
CA GLY A 82 -14.67 -12.97 -31.87
C GLY A 82 -15.11 -14.06 -30.89
N PHE A 83 -15.51 -13.70 -29.68
CA PHE A 83 -15.93 -14.68 -28.67
C PHE A 83 -17.41 -15.09 -28.83
N GLU A 84 -17.65 -16.35 -28.53
CA GLU A 84 -18.99 -16.92 -28.30
C GLU A 84 -19.06 -17.37 -26.82
N LYS A 85 -20.21 -17.11 -26.19
CA LYS A 85 -20.48 -17.55 -24.84
C LYS A 85 -20.91 -19.02 -24.85
N THR A 86 -20.13 -19.88 -24.21
CA THR A 86 -20.38 -21.33 -24.16
C THR A 86 -21.07 -21.78 -22.86
N GLY A 87 -20.93 -21.00 -21.79
CA GLY A 87 -21.55 -21.30 -20.50
C GLY A 87 -21.61 -20.11 -19.58
N THR A 88 -22.46 -20.23 -18.54
CA THR A 88 -22.47 -19.32 -17.37
C THR A 88 -22.83 -20.09 -16.13
N LYS A 89 -22.24 -19.72 -15.00
CA LYS A 89 -22.56 -20.26 -13.69
C LYS A 89 -22.65 -19.15 -12.67
N THR A 90 -23.64 -19.20 -11.80
CA THR A 90 -23.77 -18.27 -10.67
C THR A 90 -23.75 -19.04 -9.37
N THR A 91 -22.95 -18.56 -8.41
CA THR A 91 -22.82 -19.15 -7.08
C THR A 91 -22.86 -18.06 -6.00
N THR A 92 -23.09 -18.47 -4.76
CA THR A 92 -23.03 -17.60 -3.58
C THR A 92 -22.01 -18.20 -2.60
N PHE A 93 -21.21 -17.33 -1.99
CA PHE A 93 -20.24 -17.71 -0.98
C PHE A 93 -20.40 -16.83 0.27
N ASP A 94 -20.33 -17.44 1.44
CA ASP A 94 -20.41 -16.73 2.73
C ASP A 94 -19.59 -17.47 3.78
N GLU A 95 -18.51 -16.84 4.22
CA GLU A 95 -17.68 -17.31 5.32
C GLU A 95 -17.27 -16.14 6.22
N THR A 96 -16.86 -16.46 7.43
CA THR A 96 -16.17 -15.51 8.31
C THR A 96 -14.82 -16.11 8.70
N TRP A 97 -13.75 -15.38 8.43
CA TRP A 97 -12.40 -15.79 8.72
C TRP A 97 -11.73 -14.87 9.75
N LYS A 98 -10.65 -15.33 10.37
CA LYS A 98 -9.89 -14.59 11.38
C LYS A 98 -8.53 -14.24 10.79
N PRO A 99 -8.18 -12.96 10.69
CA PRO A 99 -6.82 -12.56 10.34
C PRO A 99 -5.84 -12.92 11.47
N VAL A 100 -4.58 -13.17 11.12
CA VAL A 100 -3.51 -13.40 12.10
C VAL A 100 -3.28 -12.13 12.92
N TRP A 101 -3.31 -10.99 12.25
CA TRP A 101 -3.34 -9.64 12.80
C TRP A 101 -4.22 -8.76 11.90
N GLY A 102 -4.71 -7.64 12.41
CA GLY A 102 -5.57 -6.80 11.59
C GLY A 102 -6.29 -5.69 12.33
N GLU A 103 -7.18 -5.04 11.61
CA GLU A 103 -8.03 -3.98 12.14
C GLU A 103 -9.26 -4.51 12.90
N THR A 104 -9.59 -5.80 12.69
CA THR A 104 -10.76 -6.45 13.29
C THR A 104 -10.46 -7.91 13.61
N ALA A 105 -11.13 -8.46 14.63
CA ALA A 105 -10.95 -9.87 15.02
C ALA A 105 -11.48 -10.87 13.99
N THR A 106 -12.44 -10.45 13.15
CA THR A 106 -13.07 -11.29 12.14
C THR A 106 -13.44 -10.48 10.90
N ILE A 107 -13.33 -11.11 9.74
CA ILE A 107 -13.70 -10.52 8.44
C ILE A 107 -14.71 -11.46 7.76
N ARG A 108 -15.86 -10.92 7.34
CA ARG A 108 -16.82 -11.67 6.52
C ARG A 108 -16.43 -11.59 5.06
N ASN A 109 -16.43 -12.73 4.39
CA ASN A 109 -16.24 -12.86 2.94
C ASN A 109 -17.56 -13.36 2.33
N HIS A 110 -18.38 -12.43 1.84
CA HIS A 110 -19.73 -12.70 1.36
C HIS A 110 -19.96 -12.05 0.00
N TYR A 111 -20.14 -12.88 -1.01
CA TYR A 111 -20.35 -12.42 -2.39
C TYR A 111 -21.25 -13.36 -3.20
N ASN A 112 -21.81 -12.84 -4.29
CA ASN A 112 -22.32 -13.64 -5.39
C ASN A 112 -21.30 -13.63 -6.53
N GLU A 113 -21.11 -14.76 -7.17
CA GLU A 113 -20.14 -14.95 -8.25
C GLU A 113 -20.86 -15.26 -9.56
N LEU A 114 -20.37 -14.66 -10.66
CA LEU A 114 -20.72 -15.02 -12.03
C LEU A 114 -19.44 -15.50 -12.74
N GLU A 115 -19.50 -16.71 -13.23
CA GLU A 115 -18.50 -17.32 -14.12
C GLU A 115 -19.08 -17.30 -15.54
N VAL A 116 -18.29 -16.82 -16.51
CA VAL A 116 -18.67 -16.75 -17.93
C VAL A 116 -17.62 -17.49 -18.74
N ASP A 117 -18.01 -18.60 -19.35
CA ASP A 117 -17.17 -19.38 -20.26
C ASP A 117 -17.28 -18.84 -21.67
N LEU A 118 -16.14 -18.53 -22.28
CA LEU A 118 -16.01 -17.97 -23.61
C LEU A 118 -15.12 -18.85 -24.48
N ASN A 119 -15.53 -19.07 -25.71
CA ASN A 119 -14.72 -19.70 -26.76
C ASN A 119 -14.51 -18.69 -27.89
N GLN A 120 -13.29 -18.60 -28.41
CA GLN A 120 -12.97 -17.86 -29.63
C GLN A 120 -12.83 -18.89 -30.77
N PRO A 121 -13.84 -19.07 -31.63
CA PRO A 121 -13.85 -20.15 -32.64
C PRO A 121 -12.70 -20.08 -33.62
N SER A 122 -12.27 -18.86 -34.00
CA SER A 122 -11.16 -18.67 -34.98
C SER A 122 -9.85 -19.25 -34.46
N SER A 123 -9.53 -19.09 -33.17
CA SER A 123 -8.30 -19.58 -32.54
C SER A 123 -8.51 -20.88 -31.75
N LYS A 124 -9.76 -21.30 -31.53
CA LYS A 124 -10.17 -22.45 -30.70
C LYS A 124 -9.73 -22.30 -29.23
N ARG A 125 -9.57 -21.06 -28.77
CA ARG A 125 -9.13 -20.75 -27.40
C ARG A 125 -10.31 -20.52 -26.48
N ASN A 126 -10.19 -21.00 -25.27
CA ASN A 126 -11.16 -20.82 -24.20
C ASN A 126 -10.59 -19.90 -23.12
N ILE A 127 -11.40 -18.97 -22.67
CA ILE A 127 -11.13 -18.16 -21.50
C ILE A 127 -12.35 -18.14 -20.59
N VAL A 128 -12.13 -17.92 -19.29
CA VAL A 128 -13.21 -17.69 -18.32
C VAL A 128 -13.05 -16.28 -17.79
N ILE A 129 -14.15 -15.53 -17.73
CA ILE A 129 -14.21 -14.26 -17.03
C ILE A 129 -15.03 -14.47 -15.76
N ARG A 130 -14.43 -14.19 -14.62
CA ARG A 130 -15.05 -14.38 -13.31
C ARG A 130 -15.31 -13.04 -12.64
N PHE A 131 -16.53 -12.84 -12.13
CA PHE A 131 -16.92 -11.68 -11.33
C PHE A 131 -17.32 -12.14 -9.94
N ARG A 132 -16.77 -11.51 -8.90
CA ARG A 132 -17.24 -11.62 -7.51
C ARG A 132 -17.81 -10.27 -7.10
N VAL A 133 -19.08 -10.27 -6.72
CA VAL A 133 -19.85 -9.04 -6.43
C VAL A 133 -20.22 -9.01 -4.96
N TYR A 134 -19.61 -8.07 -4.26
CA TYR A 134 -19.78 -7.79 -2.84
C TYR A 134 -20.75 -6.62 -2.63
N ASP A 135 -21.20 -6.40 -1.40
CA ASP A 135 -22.11 -5.31 -1.05
C ASP A 135 -21.50 -3.90 -1.24
N ASP A 136 -20.18 -3.83 -1.31
CA ASP A 136 -19.34 -2.63 -1.35
C ASP A 136 -18.38 -2.60 -2.57
N GLY A 137 -18.59 -3.46 -3.56
CA GLY A 137 -17.78 -3.48 -4.77
C GLY A 137 -17.76 -4.79 -5.54
N MET A 138 -16.83 -4.90 -6.47
CA MET A 138 -16.61 -6.12 -7.24
C MET A 138 -15.12 -6.38 -7.50
N GLY A 139 -14.81 -7.65 -7.76
CA GLY A 139 -13.57 -8.08 -8.43
C GLY A 139 -13.88 -8.82 -9.71
N LEU A 140 -13.07 -8.62 -10.75
CA LEU A 140 -13.10 -9.43 -11.98
C LEU A 140 -11.69 -9.94 -12.30
N ARG A 141 -11.58 -11.12 -12.93
CA ARG A 141 -10.32 -11.65 -13.45
C ARG A 141 -10.54 -12.53 -14.67
N TYR A 142 -9.46 -12.75 -15.41
CA TYR A 142 -9.40 -13.73 -16.49
C TYR A 142 -8.78 -15.02 -15.96
N GLU A 143 -9.36 -16.16 -16.38
CA GLU A 143 -8.83 -17.49 -16.10
C GLU A 143 -8.61 -18.22 -17.42
N PHE A 144 -7.49 -18.89 -17.54
CA PHE A 144 -7.08 -19.63 -18.74
C PHE A 144 -6.99 -21.11 -18.39
N PRO A 145 -8.02 -21.91 -18.74
CA PRO A 145 -8.01 -23.34 -18.46
C PRO A 145 -6.93 -24.06 -19.27
N GLN A 146 -6.54 -25.24 -18.81
CA GLN A 146 -5.65 -26.13 -19.55
C GLN A 146 -6.24 -26.44 -20.93
N GLN A 147 -5.51 -26.16 -22.00
CA GLN A 147 -5.99 -26.34 -23.37
C GLN A 147 -4.83 -26.46 -24.35
N PRO A 148 -5.00 -27.17 -25.50
CA PRO A 148 -3.90 -27.40 -26.44
C PRO A 148 -3.54 -26.17 -27.28
N GLU A 149 -4.48 -25.25 -27.50
CA GLU A 149 -4.28 -24.09 -28.40
C GLU A 149 -3.75 -22.85 -27.66
N LEU A 150 -3.66 -22.91 -26.32
CA LEU A 150 -3.07 -21.88 -25.49
C LEU A 150 -2.42 -22.54 -24.28
N ASN A 151 -1.16 -22.96 -24.41
CA ASN A 151 -0.42 -23.58 -23.32
C ASN A 151 0.57 -22.62 -22.67
N TYR A 152 1.51 -22.11 -23.45
CA TYR A 152 2.40 -21.01 -23.05
C TYR A 152 2.11 -19.78 -23.91
N PHE A 153 2.03 -18.62 -23.29
CA PHE A 153 1.79 -17.37 -23.99
C PHE A 153 2.39 -16.18 -23.25
N VAL A 154 2.58 -15.10 -23.98
CA VAL A 154 3.13 -13.85 -23.44
C VAL A 154 2.10 -12.75 -23.60
N ILE A 155 1.80 -12.06 -22.52
CA ILE A 155 0.92 -10.89 -22.52
C ILE A 155 1.71 -9.69 -23.00
N LYS A 156 1.20 -9.02 -24.05
CA LYS A 156 1.68 -7.74 -24.52
C LYS A 156 0.96 -6.61 -23.78
N GLU A 157 -0.38 -6.70 -23.64
CA GLU A 157 -1.18 -5.78 -22.87
C GLU A 157 -2.50 -6.42 -22.42
N GLU A 158 -3.02 -5.95 -21.31
CA GLU A 158 -4.36 -6.22 -20.84
C GLU A 158 -5.22 -4.97 -21.08
N HIS A 159 -6.34 -5.13 -21.76
CA HIS A 159 -7.24 -4.06 -22.15
C HIS A 159 -8.53 -4.06 -21.31
N THR A 160 -8.40 -4.17 -19.98
CA THR A 160 -9.53 -4.04 -19.06
C THR A 160 -9.89 -2.58 -18.91
N GLN A 161 -11.09 -2.19 -19.36
CA GLN A 161 -11.56 -0.82 -19.31
C GLN A 161 -12.44 -0.55 -18.09
N PHE A 162 -12.44 0.72 -17.67
CA PHE A 162 -13.27 1.29 -16.62
C PHE A 162 -13.81 2.63 -17.11
N ALA A 163 -14.92 2.62 -17.84
CA ALA A 163 -15.54 3.84 -18.37
C ALA A 163 -16.34 4.54 -17.26
N MET A 164 -15.80 5.62 -16.73
CA MET A 164 -16.42 6.35 -15.61
C MET A 164 -17.72 7.04 -16.02
N ALA A 165 -18.65 7.14 -15.07
CA ALA A 165 -19.94 7.76 -15.30
C ALA A 165 -19.88 9.28 -15.52
N GLY A 166 -18.76 9.92 -15.19
CA GLY A 166 -18.55 11.35 -15.36
C GLY A 166 -17.13 11.80 -15.08
N ASP A 167 -16.89 13.10 -15.17
CA ASP A 167 -15.63 13.76 -14.82
C ASP A 167 -15.53 13.90 -13.29
N HIS A 168 -15.08 12.81 -12.64
CA HIS A 168 -14.99 12.71 -11.19
C HIS A 168 -13.87 13.56 -10.61
N THR A 169 -13.97 13.95 -9.34
CA THR A 169 -12.81 14.38 -8.56
C THR A 169 -12.00 13.14 -8.21
N ALA A 170 -10.70 13.17 -8.44
CA ALA A 170 -9.78 12.06 -8.19
C ALA A 170 -8.62 12.49 -7.28
N TRP A 171 -8.18 11.57 -6.43
CA TRP A 171 -6.93 11.63 -5.68
C TRP A 171 -6.00 10.61 -6.29
N TRP A 172 -4.98 11.11 -7.00
CA TRP A 172 -4.19 10.30 -7.90
C TRP A 172 -2.68 10.57 -7.78
N LEU A 173 -1.89 9.57 -8.12
CA LEU A 173 -0.45 9.64 -8.33
C LEU A 173 -0.15 9.53 -9.83
N PRO A 174 0.89 10.21 -10.36
CA PRO A 174 1.37 9.99 -11.73
C PRO A 174 1.67 8.51 -11.97
N GLY A 175 1.31 8.03 -13.14
CA GLY A 175 1.61 6.67 -13.57
C GLY A 175 3.11 6.47 -13.77
N ASP A 176 3.73 5.64 -12.93
CA ASP A 176 5.16 5.41 -12.86
C ASP A 176 5.44 3.93 -12.61
N TYR A 177 6.37 3.34 -13.39
CA TYR A 177 6.72 1.92 -13.26
C TYR A 177 7.69 1.61 -12.13
N ASP A 178 8.32 2.63 -11.53
CA ASP A 178 9.43 2.44 -10.61
C ASP A 178 9.20 3.03 -9.22
N THR A 179 8.32 4.01 -9.05
CA THR A 179 8.07 4.58 -7.73
C THR A 179 6.61 4.97 -7.50
N GLN A 180 6.18 4.89 -6.24
CA GLN A 180 4.93 5.45 -5.72
C GLN A 180 5.17 6.61 -4.76
N GLU A 181 6.40 7.04 -4.61
CA GLU A 181 6.81 8.11 -3.72
C GLU A 181 6.59 9.50 -4.35
N GLN A 182 5.46 9.63 -5.02
CA GLN A 182 4.97 10.88 -5.58
C GLN A 182 4.02 11.55 -4.59
N GLU A 183 3.81 12.86 -4.71
CA GLU A 183 2.82 13.57 -3.92
C GLU A 183 1.43 13.40 -4.55
N THR A 184 0.45 13.01 -3.74
CA THR A 184 -0.90 12.78 -4.23
C THR A 184 -1.55 14.09 -4.69
N GLN A 185 -2.10 14.07 -5.90
CA GLN A 185 -2.82 15.18 -6.51
C GLN A 185 -4.33 15.05 -6.28
N GLU A 186 -5.00 16.20 -6.12
CA GLU A 186 -6.47 16.29 -6.15
C GLU A 186 -6.89 17.10 -7.38
N SER A 187 -7.64 16.51 -8.32
CA SER A 187 -8.17 17.21 -9.49
C SER A 187 -9.37 16.49 -10.12
N LYS A 188 -10.00 17.13 -11.10
CA LYS A 188 -10.90 16.44 -12.02
C LYS A 188 -10.11 15.50 -12.92
N LEU A 189 -10.75 14.42 -13.41
CA LEU A 189 -10.13 13.51 -14.37
C LEU A 189 -9.67 14.25 -15.63
N SER A 190 -10.46 15.18 -16.14
CA SER A 190 -10.14 16.02 -17.31
C SER A 190 -8.92 16.95 -17.11
N GLU A 191 -8.47 17.14 -15.88
CA GLU A 191 -7.32 18.01 -15.56
C GLU A 191 -6.01 17.24 -15.41
N ILE A 192 -6.02 15.90 -15.37
CA ILE A 192 -4.83 15.06 -15.12
C ILE A 192 -3.72 15.40 -16.11
N ARG A 193 -3.99 15.35 -17.41
CA ARG A 193 -3.00 15.67 -18.46
C ARG A 193 -2.29 17.01 -18.22
N LYS A 194 -3.05 18.05 -17.88
CA LYS A 194 -2.49 19.39 -17.67
C LYS A 194 -1.57 19.45 -16.45
N ARG A 195 -1.87 18.66 -15.41
CA ARG A 195 -1.13 18.67 -14.13
C ARG A 195 0.00 17.65 -14.08
N PHE A 196 0.02 16.69 -14.98
CA PHE A 196 0.86 15.49 -14.91
C PHE A 196 2.34 15.81 -14.74
N HIS A 197 2.89 16.68 -15.57
CA HIS A 197 4.33 17.02 -15.55
C HIS A 197 4.77 17.63 -14.21
N ASP A 198 3.94 18.50 -13.64
CA ASP A 198 4.23 19.17 -12.37
C ASP A 198 3.97 18.27 -11.15
N ALA A 199 3.18 17.20 -11.32
CA ALA A 199 2.89 16.22 -10.29
C ALA A 199 4.02 15.21 -10.10
N VAL A 200 4.89 15.02 -11.10
CA VAL A 200 6.01 14.07 -11.04
C VAL A 200 7.17 14.66 -10.25
N ASN A 201 7.62 13.98 -9.21
CA ASN A 201 8.87 14.32 -8.55
C ASN A 201 10.06 13.73 -9.32
N TRP A 202 10.57 14.50 -10.25
CA TRP A 202 11.72 14.12 -11.09
C TRP A 202 13.04 13.95 -10.32
N SER A 203 13.05 14.24 -9.01
CA SER A 203 14.22 14.07 -8.14
C SER A 203 14.27 12.72 -7.44
N ASN A 204 13.23 11.88 -7.58
CA ASN A 204 13.24 10.53 -7.04
C ASN A 204 14.38 9.70 -7.66
N SER A 205 14.90 8.75 -6.92
CA SER A 205 16.04 7.91 -7.30
C SER A 205 15.77 7.05 -8.54
N SER A 206 14.50 6.76 -8.81
CA SER A 206 14.05 6.04 -10.01
C SER A 206 12.70 6.61 -10.44
N VAL A 207 12.53 6.94 -11.72
CA VAL A 207 11.29 7.48 -12.31
C VAL A 207 11.11 6.96 -13.72
N ALA A 208 10.00 6.29 -13.99
CA ALA A 208 9.66 5.73 -15.30
C ALA A 208 8.18 5.95 -15.64
N VAL A 209 7.82 7.19 -15.98
CA VAL A 209 6.46 7.56 -16.38
C VAL A 209 6.15 7.05 -17.79
N PHE A 210 4.91 6.66 -18.05
CA PHE A 210 4.52 6.05 -19.34
C PHE A 210 3.51 6.86 -20.15
N SER A 211 2.78 7.78 -19.56
CA SER A 211 1.75 8.57 -20.24
C SER A 211 1.39 9.82 -19.43
N GLU A 212 1.09 10.93 -20.11
CA GLU A 212 0.60 12.16 -19.47
C GLU A 212 -0.82 12.04 -18.85
N THR A 213 -1.51 10.94 -19.08
CA THR A 213 -2.80 10.61 -18.48
C THR A 213 -2.73 9.30 -17.70
N GLY A 214 -1.50 8.78 -17.50
CA GLY A 214 -1.26 7.61 -16.69
C GLY A 214 -1.41 7.90 -15.20
N VAL A 215 -2.09 7.02 -14.47
CA VAL A 215 -2.21 7.10 -13.02
C VAL A 215 -1.95 5.76 -12.37
N GLN A 216 -1.53 5.80 -11.13
CA GLN A 216 -1.33 4.60 -10.33
C GLN A 216 -2.64 4.12 -9.70
N THR A 217 -2.71 2.84 -9.38
CA THR A 217 -3.69 2.31 -8.44
C THR A 217 -3.06 2.27 -7.04
N SER A 218 -3.78 2.35 -5.97
CA SER A 218 -5.23 2.47 -5.80
C SER A 218 -5.67 3.90 -6.14
N LEU A 219 -6.64 4.03 -7.04
CA LEU A 219 -7.16 5.33 -7.48
C LEU A 219 -8.46 5.63 -6.77
N GLN A 220 -8.48 6.62 -5.88
CA GLN A 220 -9.69 7.08 -5.20
C GLN A 220 -10.36 8.20 -5.97
N MET A 221 -11.68 8.12 -6.13
CA MET A 221 -12.49 9.12 -6.82
C MET A 221 -13.77 9.45 -6.04
N LYS A 222 -14.34 10.61 -6.33
CA LYS A 222 -15.68 11.02 -5.87
C LYS A 222 -16.51 11.56 -7.04
N SER A 223 -17.68 10.97 -7.25
CA SER A 223 -18.60 11.41 -8.29
C SER A 223 -19.35 12.69 -7.88
N ALA A 224 -19.93 13.40 -8.85
CA ALA A 224 -20.70 14.61 -8.60
C ALA A 224 -21.97 14.35 -7.76
N ASP A 225 -22.51 13.15 -7.82
CA ASP A 225 -23.68 12.72 -7.06
C ASP A 225 -23.35 11.99 -5.75
N GLY A 226 -22.10 12.09 -5.30
CA GLY A 226 -21.66 11.74 -3.97
C GLY A 226 -21.20 10.29 -3.77
N LEU A 227 -20.97 9.51 -4.83
CA LEU A 227 -20.38 8.18 -4.70
C LEU A 227 -18.85 8.29 -4.57
N TYR A 228 -18.29 7.56 -3.62
CA TYR A 228 -16.87 7.27 -3.52
C TYR A 228 -16.59 5.99 -4.29
N ILE A 229 -15.58 6.03 -5.16
CA ILE A 229 -15.22 4.94 -6.07
C ILE A 229 -13.73 4.75 -5.98
N ASN A 230 -13.28 3.50 -5.88
CA ASN A 230 -11.86 3.17 -5.87
C ASN A 230 -11.59 2.05 -6.88
N ILE A 231 -10.57 2.25 -7.74
CA ILE A 231 -10.09 1.23 -8.67
C ILE A 231 -8.73 0.75 -8.18
N HIS A 232 -8.62 -0.58 -8.00
CA HIS A 232 -7.38 -1.22 -7.57
C HIS A 232 -7.27 -2.64 -8.14
N GLU A 233 -6.34 -3.42 -7.61
CA GLU A 233 -6.14 -4.84 -7.91
C GLU A 233 -5.94 -5.65 -6.64
N ALA A 234 -6.21 -6.96 -6.70
CA ALA A 234 -6.00 -7.87 -5.58
C ALA A 234 -5.27 -9.14 -6.03
N ALA A 235 -4.52 -9.74 -5.12
CA ALA A 235 -3.77 -10.99 -5.34
C ALA A 235 -2.79 -10.91 -6.52
N CYS A 236 -1.99 -9.83 -6.61
CA CYS A 236 -0.99 -9.66 -7.65
C CYS A 236 0.19 -10.61 -7.41
N ALA A 237 0.09 -11.81 -7.96
CA ALA A 237 1.11 -12.86 -7.91
C ALA A 237 1.32 -13.42 -9.31
N ASN A 238 2.59 -13.62 -9.69
CA ASN A 238 3.01 -14.09 -11.02
C ASN A 238 2.43 -13.28 -12.18
N TYR A 239 2.32 -11.97 -12.00
CA TYR A 239 1.77 -11.03 -12.97
C TYR A 239 2.36 -9.63 -12.77
N ALA A 240 2.31 -8.79 -13.83
CA ALA A 240 2.71 -7.40 -13.71
C ALA A 240 1.65 -6.57 -12.99
N THR A 241 2.09 -5.57 -12.26
CA THR A 241 1.20 -4.62 -11.57
C THR A 241 0.43 -3.75 -12.57
N MET A 242 -0.84 -3.51 -12.28
CA MET A 242 -1.73 -2.67 -13.08
C MET A 242 -1.60 -1.19 -12.72
N HIS A 243 -1.30 -0.37 -13.71
CA HIS A 243 -1.58 1.06 -13.72
C HIS A 243 -2.84 1.32 -14.56
N LEU A 244 -3.25 2.56 -14.66
CA LEU A 244 -4.39 2.97 -15.48
C LEU A 244 -3.98 4.09 -16.41
N ASN A 245 -4.42 4.03 -17.67
CA ASN A 245 -4.25 5.11 -18.64
C ASN A 245 -5.62 5.69 -18.99
N LEU A 246 -5.78 7.00 -18.86
CA LEU A 246 -7.06 7.68 -19.07
C LEU A 246 -7.20 8.18 -20.51
N ASP A 247 -8.25 7.78 -21.20
CA ASP A 247 -8.80 8.55 -22.31
C ASP A 247 -9.61 9.74 -21.71
N ASP A 248 -8.99 10.89 -21.68
CA ASP A 248 -9.55 12.12 -21.09
C ASP A 248 -10.68 12.75 -21.91
N LYS A 249 -11.04 12.18 -23.07
CA LYS A 249 -12.20 12.58 -23.87
C LYS A 249 -13.46 11.80 -23.50
N THR A 250 -13.30 10.52 -23.22
CA THR A 250 -14.41 9.61 -22.89
C THR A 250 -14.53 9.33 -21.40
N MET A 251 -13.57 9.76 -20.59
CA MET A 251 -13.42 9.42 -19.16
C MET A 251 -13.33 7.91 -18.95
N THR A 252 -12.60 7.23 -19.82
CA THR A 252 -12.42 5.79 -19.75
C THR A 252 -10.96 5.48 -19.37
N PHE A 253 -10.78 4.84 -18.23
CA PHE A 253 -9.49 4.23 -17.90
C PHE A 253 -9.36 2.87 -18.61
N GLU A 254 -8.14 2.55 -18.99
CA GLU A 254 -7.74 1.23 -19.45
C GLU A 254 -6.56 0.75 -18.61
N SER A 255 -6.53 -0.53 -18.26
CA SER A 255 -5.40 -1.12 -17.58
C SER A 255 -4.12 -0.93 -18.38
N TRP A 256 -3.02 -0.69 -17.69
CA TRP A 256 -1.72 -0.48 -18.27
C TRP A 256 -0.67 -1.20 -17.43
N LEU A 257 -0.20 -2.34 -17.93
CA LEU A 257 0.69 -3.20 -17.17
C LEU A 257 2.14 -2.71 -17.22
N THR A 258 2.88 -2.94 -16.14
CA THR A 258 4.32 -2.67 -16.09
C THR A 258 5.08 -3.65 -16.95
N PRO A 259 5.90 -3.20 -17.92
CA PRO A 259 6.71 -4.08 -18.73
C PRO A 259 7.95 -4.59 -17.97
N ASP A 260 8.51 -5.71 -18.46
CA ASP A 260 9.87 -6.11 -18.14
C ASP A 260 10.90 -5.41 -19.06
N ALA A 261 12.18 -5.72 -18.90
CA ALA A 261 13.27 -5.19 -19.72
C ALA A 261 13.14 -5.44 -21.23
N THR A 262 12.25 -6.34 -21.65
CA THR A 262 12.00 -6.68 -23.07
C THR A 262 10.69 -6.10 -23.59
N GLY A 263 9.99 -5.31 -22.78
CA GLY A 263 8.70 -4.72 -23.07
C GLY A 263 7.52 -5.69 -22.95
N ARG A 264 7.72 -6.87 -22.38
CA ARG A 264 6.67 -7.86 -22.15
C ARG A 264 6.08 -7.70 -20.75
N LYS A 265 4.79 -8.06 -20.61
CA LYS A 265 4.05 -7.74 -19.40
C LYS A 265 3.60 -8.97 -18.60
N GLY A 266 3.75 -10.17 -19.16
CA GLY A 266 3.48 -11.41 -18.45
C GLY A 266 3.84 -12.64 -19.27
N PHE A 267 4.54 -13.57 -18.63
CA PHE A 267 4.85 -14.90 -19.17
C PHE A 267 3.94 -15.89 -18.48
N MET A 268 3.00 -16.46 -19.20
CA MET A 268 1.91 -17.25 -18.64
C MET A 268 1.93 -18.68 -19.18
N GLN A 269 1.51 -19.61 -18.35
CA GLN A 269 1.35 -21.02 -18.72
C GLN A 269 0.03 -21.54 -18.13
N THR A 270 -0.81 -22.13 -18.98
CA THR A 270 -2.10 -22.68 -18.54
C THR A 270 -1.94 -23.99 -17.75
N PRO A 271 -2.78 -24.25 -16.72
CA PRO A 271 -3.84 -23.38 -16.25
C PRO A 271 -3.29 -22.19 -15.46
N CYS A 272 -3.82 -21.00 -15.67
CA CYS A 272 -3.40 -19.79 -14.97
C CYS A 272 -4.53 -18.75 -14.89
N GLU A 273 -4.29 -17.72 -14.12
CA GLU A 273 -5.25 -16.64 -13.89
C GLU A 273 -4.52 -15.30 -13.74
N THR A 274 -5.21 -14.20 -14.01
CA THR A 274 -4.72 -12.86 -13.70
C THR A 274 -5.02 -12.47 -12.24
N PRO A 275 -4.38 -11.44 -11.69
CA PRO A 275 -4.88 -10.77 -10.50
C PRO A 275 -6.32 -10.29 -10.69
N TRP A 276 -7.01 -10.04 -9.58
CA TRP A 276 -8.33 -9.43 -9.62
C TRP A 276 -8.22 -7.93 -9.92
N ARG A 277 -9.05 -7.44 -10.84
CA ARG A 277 -9.28 -6.02 -11.05
C ARG A 277 -10.48 -5.63 -10.20
N THR A 278 -10.35 -4.60 -9.36
CA THR A 278 -11.36 -4.28 -8.36
C THR A 278 -11.95 -2.91 -8.54
N VAL A 279 -13.24 -2.80 -8.28
CA VAL A 279 -13.96 -1.52 -8.16
C VAL A 279 -14.73 -1.54 -6.86
N MET A 280 -14.32 -0.72 -5.90
CA MET A 280 -15.03 -0.50 -4.64
C MET A 280 -15.92 0.73 -4.76
N VAL A 281 -17.09 0.74 -4.12
CA VAL A 281 -18.05 1.84 -4.18
C VAL A 281 -18.89 1.94 -2.92
N SER A 282 -19.09 3.17 -2.44
CA SER A 282 -20.06 3.51 -1.40
C SER A 282 -20.56 4.95 -1.55
N ASP A 283 -21.68 5.29 -0.91
CA ASP A 283 -22.15 6.66 -0.70
C ASP A 283 -21.69 7.24 0.67
N ASP A 284 -20.83 6.53 1.37
CA ASP A 284 -20.18 6.95 2.63
C ASP A 284 -18.67 6.73 2.55
N ALA A 285 -17.87 7.77 2.77
CA ALA A 285 -16.42 7.68 2.74
C ALA A 285 -15.84 6.70 3.78
N ARG A 286 -16.54 6.52 4.92
CA ARG A 286 -16.11 5.62 5.99
C ARG A 286 -16.11 4.16 5.57
N ASP A 287 -17.04 3.79 4.69
CA ASP A 287 -17.13 2.42 4.16
C ASP A 287 -15.93 2.10 3.25
N MET A 288 -15.38 3.10 2.54
CA MET A 288 -14.16 2.91 1.74
C MET A 288 -12.97 2.51 2.62
N LEU A 289 -12.87 3.08 3.82
CA LEU A 289 -11.81 2.77 4.77
C LEU A 289 -12.02 1.42 5.49
N ALA A 290 -13.27 1.04 5.72
CA ALA A 290 -13.64 -0.22 6.36
C ALA A 290 -13.72 -1.41 5.38
N ASN A 291 -13.46 -1.18 4.09
CA ASN A 291 -13.60 -2.16 3.03
C ASN A 291 -12.56 -3.29 3.15
N ASN A 292 -13.00 -4.55 3.04
CA ASN A 292 -12.13 -5.72 3.08
C ASN A 292 -12.12 -6.51 1.77
N LEU A 293 -12.65 -5.96 0.69
CA LEU A 293 -12.79 -6.63 -0.61
C LEU A 293 -11.43 -7.15 -1.13
N ILE A 294 -10.40 -6.31 -1.06
CA ILE A 294 -9.05 -6.66 -1.52
C ILE A 294 -8.50 -7.87 -0.75
N LEU A 295 -8.64 -7.88 0.58
CA LEU A 295 -8.23 -9.02 1.41
C LEU A 295 -9.06 -10.27 1.06
N ASN A 296 -10.38 -10.12 0.92
CA ASN A 296 -11.30 -11.22 0.63
C ASN A 296 -11.06 -11.89 -0.73
N LEU A 297 -10.48 -11.19 -1.69
CA LEU A 297 -10.12 -11.74 -3.01
C LEU A 297 -8.79 -12.51 -3.02
N ASN A 298 -8.04 -12.49 -1.92
CA ASN A 298 -6.81 -13.27 -1.76
C ASN A 298 -7.10 -14.65 -1.19
N GLU A 299 -6.19 -15.59 -1.46
CA GLU A 299 -6.25 -16.93 -0.91
C GLU A 299 -6.10 -16.91 0.63
N PRO A 300 -6.66 -17.91 1.32
CA PRO A 300 -6.42 -18.10 2.75
C PRO A 300 -4.93 -18.20 3.10
N CYS A 301 -4.61 -18.02 4.38
CA CYS A 301 -3.26 -18.16 4.90
C CYS A 301 -2.62 -19.51 4.52
N LYS A 302 -1.39 -19.45 3.98
CA LYS A 302 -0.60 -20.62 3.57
C LYS A 302 0.50 -21.00 4.57
N ILE A 303 0.59 -20.31 5.70
CA ILE A 303 1.52 -20.63 6.79
C ILE A 303 0.77 -21.46 7.81
N GLU A 304 1.23 -22.69 8.07
CA GLU A 304 0.57 -23.64 8.97
C GLU A 304 0.64 -23.18 10.44
N ASP A 305 1.83 -22.79 10.89
CA ASP A 305 2.05 -22.22 12.23
C ASP A 305 2.35 -20.73 12.12
N THR A 306 1.41 -19.90 12.57
CA THR A 306 1.53 -18.44 12.58
C THR A 306 1.88 -17.88 13.96
N SER A 307 2.18 -18.72 14.95
CA SER A 307 2.43 -18.30 16.34
C SER A 307 3.67 -17.42 16.52
N TRP A 308 4.60 -17.46 15.58
CA TRP A 308 5.81 -16.64 15.55
C TRP A 308 5.59 -15.24 14.93
N ILE A 309 4.44 -15.02 14.28
CA ILE A 309 4.09 -13.73 13.66
C ILE A 309 3.40 -12.87 14.71
N HIS A 310 3.93 -11.71 15.00
CA HIS A 310 3.38 -10.82 16.01
C HIS A 310 3.47 -9.35 15.60
N PRO A 311 2.43 -8.56 15.88
CA PRO A 311 2.48 -7.11 15.76
C PRO A 311 3.54 -6.50 16.69
N THR A 312 4.21 -5.44 16.22
CA THR A 312 5.44 -4.94 16.84
C THR A 312 5.47 -3.41 16.85
N LYS A 313 5.93 -2.84 17.98
CA LYS A 313 6.42 -1.45 18.04
C LYS A 313 7.93 -1.43 18.05
N TYR A 314 8.53 -0.60 17.20
CA TYR A 314 9.98 -0.51 17.08
C TYR A 314 10.48 0.93 17.06
N CYS A 315 11.74 1.14 17.34
CA CYS A 315 12.49 2.36 17.07
C CYS A 315 13.75 2.01 16.27
N GLY A 316 14.57 2.98 15.91
CA GLY A 316 15.80 2.65 15.18
C GLY A 316 16.71 3.83 14.90
N VAL A 317 17.90 3.53 14.44
CA VAL A 317 18.94 4.51 14.09
C VAL A 317 18.72 5.11 12.68
N TRP A 318 17.51 5.15 12.22
CA TRP A 318 17.13 5.58 10.87
C TRP A 318 17.00 7.11 10.73
N TRP A 319 16.21 7.77 11.62
CA TRP A 319 15.87 9.19 11.46
C TRP A 319 17.08 10.13 11.54
N GLU A 320 18.07 9.78 12.38
CA GLU A 320 19.30 10.59 12.48
C GLU A 320 20.15 10.56 11.20
N MET A 321 19.98 9.54 10.35
CA MET A 321 20.64 9.43 9.05
C MET A 321 19.84 10.12 7.95
N ILE A 322 18.56 9.83 7.84
CA ILE A 322 17.64 10.46 6.86
C ILE A 322 17.64 11.98 6.99
N ALA A 323 17.60 12.50 8.21
CA ALA A 323 17.65 13.94 8.45
C ALA A 323 19.05 14.57 8.26
N GLY A 324 20.08 13.76 7.96
CA GLY A 324 21.42 14.22 7.66
C GLY A 324 22.30 14.52 8.89
N GLY A 325 21.93 13.99 10.05
CA GLY A 325 22.76 14.13 11.27
C GLY A 325 23.87 13.10 11.41
N LYS A 326 23.72 11.95 10.74
CA LYS A 326 24.62 10.79 10.78
C LYS A 326 24.79 10.16 9.40
N SER A 327 25.64 9.13 9.30
CA SER A 327 25.94 8.39 8.06
C SER A 327 25.57 6.91 8.19
N TRP A 328 25.13 6.31 7.07
CA TRP A 328 25.06 4.84 6.91
C TRP A 328 26.46 4.24 6.71
N ALA A 329 27.37 4.99 6.06
CA ALA A 329 28.73 4.55 5.78
C ALA A 329 29.63 4.66 7.01
N TYR A 330 30.53 3.68 7.17
CA TYR A 330 31.52 3.63 8.24
C TYR A 330 32.70 4.56 7.99
N THR A 331 33.10 4.72 6.71
CA THR A 331 34.33 5.43 6.32
C THR A 331 34.10 6.34 5.11
N ASP A 332 34.94 7.38 4.96
CA ASP A 332 34.96 8.26 3.78
C ASP A 332 36.16 7.91 2.85
N GLU A 333 36.90 6.84 3.14
CA GLU A 333 38.13 6.49 2.39
C GLU A 333 37.81 5.76 1.06
N PHE A 334 36.60 5.18 0.89
CA PHE A 334 36.26 4.38 -0.28
C PHE A 334 35.33 5.11 -1.22
N SER A 335 35.74 5.30 -2.46
CA SER A 335 34.88 5.75 -3.57
C SER A 335 34.31 4.58 -4.38
N SER A 336 34.73 3.35 -4.12
CA SER A 336 34.26 2.13 -4.76
C SER A 336 34.48 0.94 -3.86
N VAL A 337 33.46 0.10 -3.75
CA VAL A 337 33.46 -1.12 -2.92
C VAL A 337 33.43 -2.35 -3.80
N LYS A 338 34.21 -3.37 -3.45
CA LYS A 338 34.19 -4.70 -4.03
C LYS A 338 34.09 -5.74 -2.91
N LEU A 339 33.00 -6.49 -2.90
CA LEU A 339 32.78 -7.55 -1.90
C LEU A 339 33.95 -8.53 -1.87
N GLY A 340 34.43 -8.84 -0.65
CA GLY A 340 35.54 -9.74 -0.41
C GLY A 340 36.93 -9.20 -0.75
N LEU A 341 37.04 -7.96 -1.27
CA LEU A 341 38.32 -7.34 -1.64
C LEU A 341 38.58 -6.01 -0.93
N THR A 342 37.56 -5.23 -0.64
CA THR A 342 37.69 -3.94 0.06
C THR A 342 38.09 -4.19 1.51
N ASP A 343 39.19 -3.58 1.96
CA ASP A 343 39.78 -3.81 3.29
C ASP A 343 39.19 -2.86 4.33
N TYR A 344 38.07 -3.23 4.90
CA TYR A 344 37.41 -2.47 5.98
C TYR A 344 38.18 -2.58 7.33
N ALA A 345 38.98 -3.63 7.53
CA ALA A 345 39.70 -3.83 8.80
C ALA A 345 40.77 -2.75 9.07
N HIS A 346 41.27 -2.12 8.01
CA HIS A 346 42.28 -1.06 8.11
C HIS A 346 41.72 0.34 7.77
N ALA A 347 40.44 0.44 7.38
CA ALA A 347 39.83 1.71 7.07
C ALA A 347 39.59 2.56 8.34
N LYS A 348 39.72 3.86 8.20
CA LYS A 348 39.44 4.80 9.31
C LYS A 348 37.97 5.10 9.41
N PRO A 349 37.38 5.02 10.62
CA PRO A 349 36.01 5.44 10.82
C PRO A 349 35.84 6.95 10.54
N ASN A 350 34.75 7.34 9.91
CA ASN A 350 34.44 8.76 9.65
C ASN A 350 33.97 9.51 10.92
N GLY A 351 33.64 8.80 12.00
CA GLY A 351 33.14 9.37 13.26
C GLY A 351 31.66 9.78 13.22
N HIS A 352 30.96 9.52 12.12
CA HIS A 352 29.55 9.85 11.93
C HIS A 352 28.66 8.63 11.71
N HIS A 353 29.22 7.43 11.66
CA HIS A 353 28.48 6.19 11.45
C HIS A 353 27.46 5.96 12.57
N SER A 354 26.18 5.85 12.17
CA SER A 354 25.07 5.71 13.12
C SER A 354 24.96 4.31 13.71
N ALA A 355 25.16 3.27 12.90
CA ALA A 355 25.01 1.88 13.30
C ALA A 355 26.21 1.33 14.10
N ASN A 356 26.92 2.16 14.87
CA ASN A 356 27.99 1.69 15.73
C ASN A 356 27.44 1.06 17.03
N THR A 357 28.23 0.17 17.64
CA THR A 357 27.85 -0.59 18.83
C THR A 357 27.37 0.27 20.00
N GLU A 358 28.01 1.42 20.25
CA GLU A 358 27.65 2.31 21.36
C GLU A 358 26.28 2.96 21.14
N ASN A 359 26.06 3.52 19.94
CA ASN A 359 24.78 4.17 19.60
C ASN A 359 23.62 3.16 19.59
N VAL A 360 23.83 1.96 19.03
CA VAL A 360 22.80 0.92 19.01
C VAL A 360 22.42 0.46 20.42
N LYS A 361 23.38 0.33 21.36
CA LYS A 361 23.09 0.04 22.77
C LYS A 361 22.19 1.09 23.41
N LYS A 362 22.41 2.37 23.09
CA LYS A 362 21.54 3.46 23.55
C LYS A 362 20.10 3.28 23.11
N TYR A 363 19.86 2.90 21.83
CA TYR A 363 18.53 2.62 21.31
C TYR A 363 17.93 1.35 21.93
N ILE A 364 18.71 0.30 22.19
CA ILE A 364 18.25 -0.89 22.91
C ILE A 364 17.78 -0.53 24.33
N ASP A 365 18.56 0.26 25.07
CA ASP A 365 18.19 0.71 26.42
C ASP A 365 16.92 1.58 26.40
N PHE A 366 16.79 2.44 25.39
CA PHE A 366 15.60 3.26 25.19
C PHE A 366 14.37 2.39 24.89
N ALA A 367 14.49 1.42 23.99
CA ALA A 367 13.40 0.48 23.65
C ALA A 367 12.95 -0.30 24.90
N ALA A 368 13.88 -0.89 25.63
CA ALA A 368 13.62 -1.66 26.84
C ALA A 368 12.92 -0.81 27.94
N ALA A 369 13.38 0.43 28.15
CA ALA A 369 12.80 1.33 29.14
C ALA A 369 11.38 1.81 28.80
N ASN A 370 10.99 1.76 27.52
CA ASN A 370 9.73 2.34 27.04
C ASN A 370 8.74 1.30 26.47
N GLY A 371 9.04 0.00 26.60
CA GLY A 371 8.14 -1.08 26.15
C GLY A 371 8.02 -1.14 24.62
N LEU A 372 9.10 -0.82 23.90
CA LEU A 372 9.23 -1.06 22.47
C LEU A 372 9.87 -2.43 22.26
N ASP A 373 9.40 -3.16 21.28
CA ASP A 373 9.75 -4.58 21.09
C ASP A 373 11.07 -4.77 20.33
N GLN A 374 11.36 -3.87 19.39
CA GLN A 374 12.49 -4.02 18.46
C GLN A 374 13.23 -2.72 18.21
N VAL A 375 14.49 -2.86 17.76
CA VAL A 375 15.35 -1.77 17.27
C VAL A 375 15.82 -2.10 15.86
N LEU A 376 15.39 -1.29 14.89
CA LEU A 376 15.88 -1.34 13.50
C LEU A 376 17.27 -0.73 13.42
N VAL A 377 18.20 -1.44 12.81
CA VAL A 377 19.58 -0.95 12.59
C VAL A 377 19.89 -0.96 11.09
N GLU A 378 19.74 0.20 10.46
CA GLU A 378 20.21 0.42 9.09
C GLU A 378 21.69 0.80 9.09
N GLY A 379 22.42 0.48 8.02
CA GLY A 379 23.84 0.79 7.91
C GLY A 379 24.75 -0.14 8.71
N TRP A 380 24.28 -1.30 9.16
CA TRP A 380 25.02 -2.23 10.00
C TRP A 380 26.12 -3.00 9.24
N ASN A 381 25.92 -3.24 7.93
CA ASN A 381 26.78 -4.05 7.07
C ASN A 381 27.61 -3.22 6.10
N ILE A 382 28.67 -3.79 5.56
CA ILE A 382 29.57 -3.15 4.59
C ILE A 382 28.86 -2.82 3.28
N GLY A 383 29.32 -1.76 2.57
CA GLY A 383 28.90 -1.42 1.21
C GLY A 383 28.27 -0.03 1.03
N TRP A 384 27.86 0.63 2.10
CA TRP A 384 27.14 1.90 2.03
C TRP A 384 27.96 3.08 1.48
N GLU A 385 29.28 2.97 1.36
CA GLU A 385 30.14 3.96 0.73
C GLU A 385 29.93 4.08 -0.78
N ASP A 386 29.37 3.05 -1.42
CA ASP A 386 29.29 2.94 -2.88
C ASP A 386 27.91 2.47 -3.38
N TRP A 387 26.83 2.88 -2.71
CA TRP A 387 25.47 2.44 -3.06
C TRP A 387 24.61 3.53 -3.70
N PHE A 388 24.41 4.66 -3.01
CA PHE A 388 23.48 5.70 -3.45
C PHE A 388 24.01 6.46 -4.68
N GLY A 389 23.20 6.54 -5.73
CA GLY A 389 23.55 7.17 -6.99
C GLY A 389 24.45 6.34 -7.92
N HIS A 390 24.98 5.22 -7.44
CA HIS A 390 25.83 4.31 -8.24
C HIS A 390 25.06 3.10 -8.77
N TRP A 391 24.04 2.67 -8.05
CA TRP A 391 23.13 1.56 -8.41
C TRP A 391 23.89 0.34 -8.93
N LYS A 392 24.74 -0.21 -8.07
CA LYS A 392 25.68 -1.28 -8.41
C LYS A 392 25.17 -2.64 -7.99
N ASP A 393 25.44 -3.64 -8.84
CA ASP A 393 25.40 -5.04 -8.44
C ASP A 393 26.55 -5.37 -7.48
N TYR A 394 26.38 -6.36 -6.58
CA TYR A 394 27.39 -6.87 -5.65
C TYR A 394 27.99 -5.83 -4.69
N VAL A 395 27.22 -4.87 -4.23
CA VAL A 395 27.67 -3.89 -3.24
C VAL A 395 27.44 -4.37 -1.80
N PHE A 396 26.38 -5.14 -1.56
CA PHE A 396 26.02 -5.72 -0.26
C PHE A 396 26.14 -7.25 -0.28
N ASP A 397 26.59 -7.86 0.83
CA ASP A 397 26.61 -9.31 1.05
C ASP A 397 25.62 -9.79 2.12
N PHE A 398 25.00 -8.86 2.86
CA PHE A 398 23.98 -9.10 3.89
C PHE A 398 24.45 -9.97 5.09
N VAL A 399 25.74 -10.19 5.24
CA VAL A 399 26.32 -11.04 6.30
C VAL A 399 27.53 -10.43 7.00
N THR A 400 28.23 -9.47 6.38
CA THR A 400 29.45 -8.88 6.93
C THR A 400 29.15 -7.54 7.61
N PRO A 401 29.22 -7.47 8.95
CA PRO A 401 29.04 -6.22 9.68
C PRO A 401 30.24 -5.28 9.49
N TYR A 402 30.01 -3.98 9.67
CA TYR A 402 31.11 -3.02 9.81
C TYR A 402 31.99 -3.31 11.04
N PRO A 403 33.25 -2.86 11.06
CA PRO A 403 34.18 -3.15 12.17
C PRO A 403 33.71 -2.62 13.53
N ASP A 404 32.89 -1.57 13.57
CA ASP A 404 32.37 -0.96 14.80
C ASP A 404 30.97 -1.48 15.21
N PHE A 405 30.41 -2.47 14.45
CA PHE A 405 29.14 -3.11 14.75
C PHE A 405 29.32 -4.54 15.27
N ASP A 406 29.28 -4.72 16.58
CA ASP A 406 29.36 -6.05 17.23
C ASP A 406 27.98 -6.76 17.15
N ILE A 407 27.69 -7.40 16.01
CA ILE A 407 26.41 -8.08 15.76
C ILE A 407 26.07 -9.12 16.84
N LYS A 408 27.07 -9.88 17.33
CA LYS A 408 26.86 -10.89 18.36
C LYS A 408 26.56 -10.24 19.71
N GLY A 409 27.46 -9.36 20.18
CA GLY A 409 27.32 -8.70 21.48
C GLY A 409 26.05 -7.84 21.56
N LEU A 410 25.64 -7.18 20.47
CA LEU A 410 24.42 -6.38 20.42
C LEU A 410 23.16 -7.23 20.52
N ASN A 411 23.08 -8.38 19.84
CA ASN A 411 21.93 -9.27 19.96
C ASN A 411 21.83 -9.90 21.35
N GLU A 412 22.95 -10.37 21.92
CA GLU A 412 22.99 -10.87 23.30
C GLU A 412 22.54 -9.78 24.29
N TYR A 413 22.98 -8.54 24.10
CA TYR A 413 22.59 -7.41 24.94
C TYR A 413 21.10 -7.09 24.80
N ALA A 414 20.56 -6.99 23.58
CA ALA A 414 19.16 -6.74 23.32
C ALA A 414 18.27 -7.81 23.96
N HIS A 415 18.57 -9.09 23.74
CA HIS A 415 17.83 -10.20 24.35
C HIS A 415 17.87 -10.18 25.87
N SER A 416 19.00 -9.80 26.48
CA SER A 416 19.09 -9.63 27.95
C SER A 416 18.16 -8.56 28.52
N LYS A 417 17.73 -7.62 27.66
CA LYS A 417 16.79 -6.53 27.99
C LYS A 417 15.35 -6.84 27.57
N GLY A 418 15.08 -8.00 26.94
CA GLY A 418 13.77 -8.34 26.42
C GLY A 418 13.42 -7.63 25.11
N VAL A 419 14.41 -7.12 24.39
CA VAL A 419 14.28 -6.43 23.09
C VAL A 419 14.94 -7.28 22.01
N LYS A 420 14.50 -7.20 20.75
CA LYS A 420 15.18 -7.78 19.59
C LYS A 420 15.72 -6.69 18.68
N LEU A 421 16.73 -7.02 17.88
CA LEU A 421 17.11 -6.19 16.75
C LEU A 421 16.24 -6.57 15.54
N MET A 422 15.89 -5.58 14.73
CA MET A 422 15.31 -5.77 13.40
C MET A 422 16.40 -5.62 12.37
N MET A 423 16.50 -6.58 11.47
CA MET A 423 17.47 -6.60 10.39
C MET A 423 17.10 -5.60 9.30
N HIS A 424 18.11 -5.08 8.61
CA HIS A 424 17.94 -4.28 7.38
C HIS A 424 18.73 -4.89 6.23
N HIS A 425 18.06 -5.13 5.11
CA HIS A 425 18.66 -5.57 3.86
C HIS A 425 18.37 -4.54 2.77
N GLU A 426 19.22 -3.52 2.62
CA GLU A 426 19.24 -2.68 1.43
C GLU A 426 19.86 -3.45 0.27
N THR A 427 19.15 -3.56 -0.85
CA THR A 427 19.59 -4.39 -1.98
C THR A 427 20.30 -3.60 -3.07
N SER A 428 20.27 -2.24 -3.03
CA SER A 428 20.69 -1.38 -4.15
C SER A 428 19.95 -1.75 -5.45
N SER A 429 18.68 -2.18 -5.33
CA SER A 429 17.83 -2.71 -6.39
C SER A 429 18.40 -3.90 -7.17
N SER A 430 19.47 -4.55 -6.65
CA SER A 430 20.04 -5.75 -7.27
C SER A 430 19.38 -7.02 -6.76
N THR A 431 18.30 -7.43 -7.42
CA THR A 431 17.55 -8.64 -7.04
C THR A 431 18.39 -9.91 -7.16
N GLN A 432 19.20 -10.02 -8.20
CA GLN A 432 20.08 -11.19 -8.39
C GLN A 432 21.13 -11.30 -7.29
N ASN A 433 21.69 -10.18 -6.83
CA ASN A 433 22.64 -10.18 -5.73
C ASN A 433 21.94 -10.60 -4.43
N TYR A 434 20.77 -10.06 -4.17
CA TYR A 434 20.01 -10.42 -2.97
C TYR A 434 19.63 -11.90 -2.95
N GLU A 435 19.10 -12.44 -4.05
CA GLU A 435 18.72 -13.85 -4.14
C GLU A 435 19.92 -14.81 -3.96
N ARG A 436 21.10 -14.43 -4.44
CA ARG A 436 22.32 -15.24 -4.22
C ARG A 436 22.73 -15.35 -2.76
N HIS A 437 22.50 -14.32 -1.97
CA HIS A 437 22.94 -14.24 -0.57
C HIS A 437 21.78 -14.52 0.43
N MET A 438 20.56 -14.63 -0.03
CA MET A 438 19.35 -14.67 0.81
C MET A 438 19.38 -15.80 1.84
N GLU A 439 19.78 -17.00 1.45
CA GLU A 439 19.86 -18.15 2.36
C GLU A 439 20.91 -17.90 3.47
N GLU A 440 22.09 -17.37 3.12
CA GLU A 440 23.13 -17.05 4.10
C GLU A 440 22.68 -15.91 5.03
N ALA A 441 22.00 -14.90 4.49
CA ALA A 441 21.46 -13.77 5.23
C ALA A 441 20.40 -14.22 6.25
N PHE A 442 19.44 -15.06 5.85
CA PHE A 442 18.40 -15.57 6.76
C PHE A 442 18.97 -16.56 7.79
N ASN A 443 19.97 -17.36 7.43
CA ASN A 443 20.69 -18.20 8.38
C ASN A 443 21.45 -17.37 9.41
N LEU A 444 22.06 -16.24 9.00
CA LEU A 444 22.68 -15.28 9.93
C LEU A 444 21.66 -14.70 10.90
N MET A 445 20.49 -14.31 10.39
CA MET A 445 19.37 -13.80 11.22
C MET A 445 18.96 -14.83 12.27
N ASN A 446 18.71 -16.07 11.86
CA ASN A 446 18.33 -17.15 12.78
C ASN A 446 19.43 -17.41 13.82
N LYS A 447 20.71 -17.40 13.41
CA LYS A 447 21.87 -17.58 14.32
C LYS A 447 21.88 -16.58 15.46
N TYR A 448 21.50 -15.32 15.19
CA TYR A 448 21.53 -14.25 16.18
C TYR A 448 20.15 -13.89 16.75
N GLY A 449 19.09 -14.61 16.34
CA GLY A 449 17.74 -14.48 16.91
C GLY A 449 16.91 -13.28 16.41
N TYR A 450 17.22 -12.79 15.22
CA TYR A 450 16.35 -11.84 14.52
C TYR A 450 15.06 -12.55 14.06
N ASP A 451 13.92 -11.87 14.11
CA ASP A 451 12.64 -12.37 13.64
C ASP A 451 11.91 -11.43 12.66
N ALA A 452 12.54 -10.32 12.33
CA ALA A 452 12.01 -9.36 11.35
C ALA A 452 13.12 -8.73 10.51
N VAL A 453 12.81 -8.46 9.23
CA VAL A 453 13.69 -7.76 8.29
C VAL A 453 12.95 -6.64 7.59
N LYS A 454 13.57 -5.46 7.51
CA LYS A 454 13.24 -4.40 6.55
C LYS A 454 14.07 -4.63 5.29
N THR A 455 13.41 -4.75 4.12
CA THR A 455 14.09 -4.83 2.81
C THR A 455 13.95 -3.51 2.07
N GLY A 456 14.98 -3.08 1.33
CA GLY A 456 14.98 -1.88 0.50
C GLY A 456 15.41 -2.16 -0.94
N TYR A 457 14.88 -1.39 -1.89
CA TYR A 457 15.16 -1.51 -3.33
C TYR A 457 15.36 -0.14 -3.96
N VAL A 458 16.24 0.68 -3.37
CA VAL A 458 16.49 2.04 -3.81
C VAL A 458 17.23 2.07 -5.15
N GLY A 459 16.71 2.80 -6.13
CA GLY A 459 17.32 3.03 -7.44
C GLY A 459 16.75 2.14 -8.55
N ASP A 460 17.35 2.22 -9.73
CA ASP A 460 16.91 1.44 -10.89
C ASP A 460 17.19 -0.05 -10.70
N ILE A 461 16.24 -0.89 -11.06
CA ILE A 461 16.35 -2.34 -10.92
C ILE A 461 17.57 -2.89 -11.69
N ILE A 462 18.26 -3.82 -11.05
CA ILE A 462 19.30 -4.65 -11.66
C ILE A 462 18.80 -6.11 -11.70
N PRO A 463 18.65 -6.71 -12.91
CA PRO A 463 19.18 -6.30 -14.23
C PRO A 463 18.54 -5.06 -14.83
N ARG A 464 19.35 -4.23 -15.49
CA ARG A 464 18.91 -2.96 -16.07
C ARG A 464 17.80 -3.13 -17.11
N GLY A 465 16.85 -2.21 -17.09
CA GLY A 465 15.69 -2.16 -17.97
C GLY A 465 14.46 -2.87 -17.40
N ASP A 466 14.58 -3.60 -16.30
CA ASP A 466 13.43 -4.08 -15.54
C ASP A 466 12.87 -2.95 -14.66
N HIS A 467 11.65 -3.10 -14.18
CA HIS A 467 10.94 -2.09 -13.41
C HIS A 467 10.43 -2.68 -12.10
N HIS A 468 10.31 -1.85 -11.06
CA HIS A 468 9.89 -2.27 -9.70
C HIS A 468 8.55 -3.01 -9.64
N TYR A 469 7.68 -2.82 -10.63
CA TYR A 469 6.33 -3.39 -10.64
C TYR A 469 6.09 -4.37 -11.79
N SER A 470 7.16 -4.85 -12.44
CA SER A 470 7.09 -5.91 -13.46
C SER A 470 6.71 -7.27 -12.85
N GLN A 471 6.34 -8.24 -13.69
CA GLN A 471 6.07 -9.61 -13.25
C GLN A 471 7.27 -10.24 -12.54
N SER A 472 8.49 -10.04 -13.05
CA SER A 472 9.71 -10.57 -12.44
C SER A 472 9.92 -10.02 -11.03
N MET A 473 9.70 -8.72 -10.83
CA MET A 473 9.85 -8.09 -9.53
C MET A 473 8.76 -8.51 -8.54
N ASN A 474 7.50 -8.60 -8.98
CA ASN A 474 6.43 -9.14 -8.15
C ASN A 474 6.71 -10.58 -7.70
N ASN A 475 7.29 -11.39 -8.58
CA ASN A 475 7.73 -12.75 -8.25
C ASN A 475 8.90 -12.73 -7.26
N HIS A 476 9.85 -11.80 -7.41
CA HIS A 476 10.96 -11.63 -6.48
C HIS A 476 10.46 -11.24 -5.07
N TYR A 477 9.61 -10.22 -4.95
CA TYR A 477 9.06 -9.81 -3.63
C TYR A 477 8.31 -10.97 -2.95
N LEU A 478 7.49 -11.69 -3.71
CA LEU A 478 6.77 -12.85 -3.17
C LEU A 478 7.73 -14.00 -2.79
N HIS A 479 8.83 -14.18 -3.53
CA HIS A 479 9.87 -15.14 -3.20
C HIS A 479 10.55 -14.79 -1.87
N VAL A 480 10.94 -13.54 -1.66
CA VAL A 480 11.51 -13.06 -0.39
C VAL A 480 10.57 -13.34 0.79
N ILE A 481 9.28 -13.02 0.64
CA ILE A 481 8.27 -13.27 1.68
C ILE A 481 8.15 -14.75 2.02
N LYS A 482 8.14 -15.63 1.01
CA LYS A 482 8.04 -17.08 1.19
C LYS A 482 9.30 -17.69 1.82
N GLU A 483 10.48 -17.26 1.38
CA GLU A 483 11.74 -17.73 1.96
C GLU A 483 11.87 -17.24 3.42
N ALA A 484 11.56 -15.98 3.70
CA ALA A 484 11.52 -15.45 5.05
C ALA A 484 10.56 -16.25 5.96
N ALA A 485 9.39 -16.65 5.45
CA ALA A 485 8.43 -17.48 6.20
C ALA A 485 9.02 -18.84 6.61
N LYS A 486 9.83 -19.49 5.76
CA LYS A 486 10.51 -20.75 6.09
C LYS A 486 11.50 -20.59 7.24
N HIS A 487 12.07 -19.40 7.39
CA HIS A 487 13.00 -19.03 8.46
C HIS A 487 12.32 -18.39 9.68
N HIS A 488 10.97 -18.33 9.70
CA HIS A 488 10.18 -17.63 10.73
C HIS A 488 10.53 -16.15 10.87
N ILE A 489 10.69 -15.46 9.75
CA ILE A 489 11.04 -14.04 9.67
C ILE A 489 9.87 -13.23 9.12
N MET A 490 9.49 -12.17 9.82
CA MET A 490 8.55 -11.17 9.37
C MET A 490 9.24 -10.20 8.40
N VAL A 491 8.49 -9.71 7.39
CA VAL A 491 9.01 -8.84 6.34
C VAL A 491 8.31 -7.49 6.35
N ASN A 492 9.10 -6.42 6.29
CA ASN A 492 8.70 -5.05 6.00
C ASN A 492 9.34 -4.63 4.68
N GLY A 493 8.57 -4.56 3.60
CA GLY A 493 9.08 -4.28 2.25
C GLY A 493 9.03 -2.80 1.91
N HIS A 494 10.18 -2.15 1.73
CA HIS A 494 10.28 -0.79 1.21
C HIS A 494 10.56 -0.78 -0.29
N GLU A 495 10.15 0.26 -1.02
CA GLU A 495 10.17 0.41 -2.49
C GLU A 495 9.55 -0.78 -3.27
N ALA A 496 8.93 -1.71 -2.58
CA ALA A 496 8.27 -2.88 -3.16
C ALA A 496 6.90 -2.50 -3.80
N THR A 497 6.28 -3.47 -4.43
CA THR A 497 4.93 -3.28 -5.00
C THR A 497 3.91 -2.90 -3.93
N ARG A 498 3.04 -1.95 -4.26
CA ARG A 498 1.88 -1.57 -3.43
C ARG A 498 1.07 -2.79 -3.01
N PRO A 499 0.42 -2.77 -1.83
CA PRO A 499 -0.28 -3.93 -1.32
C PRO A 499 -1.51 -4.28 -2.16
N THR A 500 -1.67 -5.58 -2.39
CA THR A 500 -2.80 -6.17 -3.11
C THR A 500 -3.48 -7.27 -2.28
N GLY A 501 -3.36 -7.19 -0.94
CA GLY A 501 -3.96 -8.12 0.00
C GLY A 501 -3.18 -9.40 0.25
N LEU A 502 -1.96 -9.54 -0.29
CA LEU A 502 -1.11 -10.73 -0.11
C LEU A 502 -0.80 -11.04 1.35
N CYS A 503 -0.92 -10.07 2.26
CA CYS A 503 -0.78 -10.26 3.69
C CYS A 503 -1.86 -11.18 4.32
N ARG A 504 -3.00 -11.41 3.66
CA ARG A 504 -3.93 -12.48 4.05
C ARG A 504 -3.33 -13.86 3.83
N THR A 505 -2.70 -14.07 2.68
CA THR A 505 -2.09 -15.36 2.29
C THR A 505 -0.75 -15.58 2.97
N TRP A 506 0.02 -14.51 3.15
CA TRP A 506 1.36 -14.51 3.74
C TRP A 506 1.43 -13.47 4.87
N PRO A 507 0.87 -13.77 6.05
CA PRO A 507 0.77 -12.80 7.16
C PRO A 507 2.11 -12.43 7.80
N ASN A 508 3.22 -13.04 7.41
CA ASN A 508 4.56 -12.59 7.74
C ASN A 508 4.98 -11.31 6.97
N LEU A 509 4.24 -10.90 5.93
CA LEU A 509 4.34 -9.57 5.35
C LEU A 509 3.60 -8.58 6.26
N VAL A 510 4.30 -8.07 7.28
CA VAL A 510 3.73 -7.21 8.33
C VAL A 510 3.83 -5.73 8.04
N GLY A 511 4.67 -5.33 7.08
CA GLY A 511 4.88 -3.94 6.70
C GLY A 511 5.20 -3.80 5.22
N ASN A 512 4.86 -2.65 4.68
CA ASN A 512 5.20 -2.25 3.32
C ASN A 512 5.15 -0.72 3.29
N GLU A 513 6.10 -0.05 2.62
CA GLU A 513 6.07 1.40 2.46
C GLU A 513 5.25 1.81 1.24
N SER A 514 5.79 1.60 0.04
CA SER A 514 5.18 1.85 -1.29
C SER A 514 4.35 3.14 -1.40
N ALA A 515 4.80 4.21 -0.78
CA ALA A 515 4.32 5.58 -0.90
C ALA A 515 5.24 6.51 -0.10
N ARG A 516 5.10 7.82 -0.25
CA ARG A 516 5.80 8.79 0.59
C ARG A 516 5.46 8.58 2.06
N GLY A 517 6.45 8.18 2.86
CA GLY A 517 6.41 8.14 4.31
C GLY A 517 7.01 9.39 4.96
N THR A 518 7.28 9.29 6.26
CA THR A 518 7.86 10.39 7.06
C THR A 518 9.24 10.82 6.54
N GLU A 519 10.00 9.98 5.83
CA GLU A 519 11.33 10.35 5.35
C GLU A 519 11.32 11.59 4.45
N TYR A 520 10.28 11.78 3.64
CA TYR A 520 10.14 12.95 2.78
C TYR A 520 10.03 14.27 3.55
N GLU A 521 9.69 14.22 4.82
CA GLU A 521 9.71 15.40 5.70
C GLU A 521 11.14 15.93 5.91
N ALA A 522 12.16 15.09 5.72
CA ALA A 522 13.56 15.53 5.71
C ALA A 522 13.97 16.20 4.39
N PHE A 523 13.19 16.05 3.31
CA PHE A 523 13.49 16.52 1.96
C PHE A 523 12.52 17.60 1.46
N GLY A 524 11.88 18.34 2.37
CA GLY A 524 10.93 19.42 2.05
C GLY A 524 9.49 19.11 2.39
N GLY A 525 9.18 17.88 2.75
CA GLY A 525 7.88 17.45 3.24
C GLY A 525 6.83 17.20 2.17
N SER A 526 5.63 16.88 2.63
CA SER A 526 4.42 16.70 1.84
C SER A 526 3.32 17.62 2.36
N ASP A 527 2.39 18.03 1.49
CA ASP A 527 1.19 18.76 1.93
C ASP A 527 0.47 17.97 3.03
N PRO A 528 -0.02 18.61 4.10
CA PRO A 528 -0.74 17.92 5.19
C PRO A 528 -1.93 17.06 4.74
N ASN A 529 -2.53 17.34 3.57
CA ASN A 529 -3.60 16.51 3.00
C ASN A 529 -3.13 15.09 2.67
N HIS A 530 -1.84 14.90 2.37
CA HIS A 530 -1.27 13.60 2.04
C HIS A 530 -1.61 12.54 3.10
N THR A 531 -1.50 12.88 4.38
CA THR A 531 -1.77 11.95 5.50
C THR A 531 -3.25 11.60 5.67
N VAL A 532 -4.16 12.33 5.05
CA VAL A 532 -5.61 12.03 5.04
C VAL A 532 -6.13 11.60 3.66
N ILE A 533 -5.21 11.40 2.71
CA ILE A 533 -5.47 10.75 1.42
C ILE A 533 -4.98 9.28 1.45
N LEU A 534 -3.81 9.02 2.01
CA LEU A 534 -3.21 7.68 2.07
C LEU A 534 -4.15 6.59 2.61
N PRO A 535 -5.01 6.83 3.63
CA PRO A 535 -5.98 5.83 4.06
C PRO A 535 -6.96 5.38 2.97
N PHE A 536 -7.30 6.26 2.03
CA PHE A 536 -8.22 5.96 0.92
C PHE A 536 -7.53 5.40 -0.33
N THR A 537 -6.23 5.50 -0.41
CA THR A 537 -5.41 5.07 -1.55
C THR A 537 -4.44 3.96 -1.13
N ARG A 538 -3.28 4.32 -0.59
CA ARG A 538 -2.17 3.42 -0.28
C ARG A 538 -2.53 2.30 0.71
N LEU A 539 -3.39 2.57 1.69
CA LEU A 539 -3.80 1.59 2.69
C LEU A 539 -4.84 0.59 2.18
N GLN A 540 -5.36 0.77 0.98
CA GLN A 540 -6.23 -0.23 0.36
C GLN A 540 -5.43 -1.49 0.01
N GLY A 541 -5.77 -2.61 0.64
CA GLY A 541 -5.11 -3.90 0.42
C GLY A 541 -3.98 -4.27 1.37
N GLY A 542 -3.55 -3.37 2.29
CA GLY A 542 -2.55 -3.73 3.29
C GLY A 542 -1.98 -2.56 4.09
N PRO A 543 -1.28 -2.87 5.20
CA PRO A 543 -0.73 -1.88 6.10
C PRO A 543 0.39 -1.05 5.45
N MET A 544 0.68 0.12 6.03
CA MET A 544 1.80 0.96 5.62
C MET A 544 2.78 1.18 6.76
N ASP A 545 4.07 0.97 6.50
CA ASP A 545 5.15 1.46 7.35
C ASP A 545 5.39 2.95 7.05
N TYR A 546 4.53 3.80 7.61
CA TYR A 546 4.58 5.25 7.43
C TYR A 546 5.71 5.90 8.24
N THR A 547 6.26 5.21 9.23
CA THR A 547 7.29 5.70 10.17
C THR A 547 6.86 6.94 10.97
N PRO A 548 5.70 6.91 11.69
CA PRO A 548 5.18 8.05 12.43
C PRO A 548 5.96 8.32 13.73
N GLY A 549 5.60 9.40 14.40
CA GLY A 549 6.01 9.66 15.79
C GLY A 549 7.15 10.67 15.95
N ILE A 550 7.45 11.47 14.94
CA ILE A 550 8.41 12.55 15.05
C ILE A 550 7.80 13.70 15.87
N LEU A 551 8.18 13.81 17.14
CA LEU A 551 7.66 14.81 18.06
C LEU A 551 8.44 16.13 17.98
N GLU A 552 9.77 16.06 17.72
CA GLU A 552 10.57 17.24 17.41
C GLU A 552 10.42 17.56 15.91
N THR A 553 9.37 18.27 15.56
CA THR A 553 9.00 18.56 14.17
C THR A 553 9.96 19.49 13.43
N GLN A 554 10.86 20.21 14.14
CA GLN A 554 11.82 21.15 13.57
C GLN A 554 13.21 20.51 13.54
N LEU A 555 13.68 20.07 12.36
CA LEU A 555 14.95 19.32 12.24
C LEU A 555 16.17 20.18 12.59
N SER A 556 16.12 21.49 12.31
CA SER A 556 17.20 22.43 12.62
C SER A 556 17.51 22.58 14.12
N THR A 557 16.70 22.00 15.01
CA THR A 557 16.94 22.03 16.45
C THR A 557 18.01 21.01 16.90
N TRP A 558 18.32 20.01 16.05
CA TRP A 558 19.25 18.95 16.41
C TRP A 558 20.21 18.52 15.27
N CYS A 559 19.96 18.90 14.02
CA CYS A 559 20.87 18.65 12.89
C CYS A 559 20.92 19.85 11.94
N ASN A 560 21.78 19.80 10.92
CA ASN A 560 21.92 20.89 9.95
C ASN A 560 20.93 20.77 8.79
N ASN A 561 19.67 20.41 9.08
CA ASN A 561 18.58 20.31 8.11
C ASN A 561 17.54 21.40 8.42
N LYS A 562 17.13 22.16 7.41
CA LYS A 562 16.18 23.27 7.54
C LYS A 562 14.73 22.82 7.32
N SER A 563 14.51 21.58 6.90
CA SER A 563 13.17 21.02 6.76
C SER A 563 12.47 20.86 8.11
N TYR A 564 11.17 20.68 8.05
CA TYR A 564 10.33 20.41 9.21
C TYR A 564 9.20 19.44 8.82
N VAL A 565 8.62 18.78 9.82
CA VAL A 565 7.54 17.81 9.63
C VAL A 565 6.21 18.56 9.49
N HIS A 566 5.48 18.31 8.41
CA HIS A 566 4.26 19.05 8.02
C HIS A 566 3.01 18.59 8.79
N THR A 567 3.17 18.30 10.08
CA THR A 567 2.07 18.02 11.01
C THR A 567 2.33 18.69 12.36
N THR A 568 1.27 18.86 13.17
CA THR A 568 1.48 19.14 14.60
C THR A 568 2.02 17.90 15.34
N LEU A 569 2.59 18.09 16.52
CA LEU A 569 3.01 17.00 17.41
C LEU A 569 1.85 16.02 17.66
N VAL A 570 0.65 16.52 17.93
CA VAL A 570 -0.52 15.67 18.17
C VAL A 570 -1.01 15.00 16.90
N GLY A 571 -0.84 15.65 15.74
CA GLY A 571 -1.05 15.02 14.43
C GLY A 571 -0.17 13.78 14.25
N GLN A 572 1.09 13.80 14.74
CA GLN A 572 1.96 12.61 14.74
C GLN A 572 1.42 11.48 15.63
N LEU A 573 0.84 11.81 16.79
CA LEU A 573 0.21 10.80 17.65
C LEU A 573 -1.03 10.17 16.97
N ALA A 574 -1.82 10.97 16.28
CA ALA A 574 -3.02 10.49 15.57
C ALA A 574 -2.68 9.47 14.46
N LEU A 575 -1.52 9.60 13.82
CA LEU A 575 -1.08 8.70 12.74
C LEU A 575 -0.97 7.24 13.18
N TYR A 576 -0.69 6.95 14.46
CA TYR A 576 -0.69 5.57 14.97
C TYR A 576 -2.04 4.86 14.82
N LEU A 577 -3.10 5.61 14.61
CA LEU A 577 -4.46 5.08 14.43
C LEU A 577 -4.97 5.24 13.01
N THR A 578 -4.69 6.38 12.36
CA THR A 578 -5.19 6.67 11.01
C THR A 578 -4.34 6.02 9.92
N MET A 579 -3.05 5.77 10.17
CA MET A 579 -2.15 4.97 9.32
C MET A 579 -2.02 3.57 9.92
N TYR A 580 -2.93 2.67 9.54
CA TYR A 580 -2.91 1.32 10.09
C TYR A 580 -1.63 0.56 9.70
N SER A 581 -1.00 -0.02 10.69
CA SER A 581 0.07 -1.01 10.53
C SER A 581 0.17 -1.90 11.77
N PRO A 582 0.41 -3.21 11.65
CA PRO A 582 0.80 -4.05 12.78
C PRO A 582 2.27 -3.84 13.17
N LEU A 583 3.02 -3.12 12.36
CA LEU A 583 4.40 -2.73 12.59
C LEU A 583 4.47 -1.21 12.65
N GLN A 584 4.59 -0.63 13.85
CA GLN A 584 4.58 0.83 14.07
C GLN A 584 5.90 1.32 14.62
N MET A 585 6.48 2.31 13.96
CA MET A 585 7.74 2.92 14.38
C MET A 585 7.52 4.06 15.39
N ALA A 586 8.33 4.10 16.43
CA ALA A 586 8.61 5.32 17.19
C ALA A 586 9.85 5.95 16.54
N ALA A 587 9.63 6.80 15.53
CA ALA A 587 10.66 7.16 14.55
C ALA A 587 11.63 8.25 15.01
N ASP A 588 11.28 9.04 16.03
CA ASP A 588 12.13 10.12 16.55
C ASP A 588 13.30 9.62 17.39
N LEU A 589 14.24 10.49 17.67
CA LEU A 589 15.40 10.22 18.49
C LEU A 589 15.01 10.05 19.99
N PRO A 590 15.71 9.20 20.75
CA PRO A 590 15.50 9.04 22.18
C PRO A 590 15.50 10.36 22.96
N GLU A 591 16.39 11.29 22.64
CA GLU A 591 16.51 12.60 23.26
C GLU A 591 15.29 13.49 23.00
N ASN A 592 14.69 13.38 21.82
CA ASN A 592 13.50 14.15 21.47
C ASN A 592 12.28 13.62 22.23
N TYR A 593 12.12 12.32 22.35
CA TYR A 593 11.07 11.71 23.18
C TYR A 593 11.16 12.11 24.66
N GLN A 594 12.39 12.28 25.19
CA GLN A 594 12.59 12.76 26.55
C GLN A 594 12.06 14.20 26.77
N LYS A 595 12.17 15.06 25.75
CA LYS A 595 11.61 16.44 25.81
C LYS A 595 10.08 16.46 25.92
N TYR A 596 9.42 15.49 25.27
CA TYR A 596 7.94 15.37 25.16
C TYR A 596 7.44 14.07 25.81
N ASN A 597 8.01 13.69 26.95
CA ASN A 597 7.74 12.39 27.57
C ASN A 597 6.26 12.18 27.96
N ASP A 598 5.53 13.23 28.27
CA ASP A 598 4.09 13.19 28.53
C ASP A 598 3.26 12.89 27.27
N ALA A 599 3.62 13.46 26.12
CA ALA A 599 3.01 13.12 24.83
C ALA A 599 3.47 11.73 24.32
N PHE A 600 4.74 11.39 24.52
CA PHE A 600 5.30 10.07 24.19
C PHE A 600 4.57 8.93 24.92
N GLN A 601 3.95 9.20 26.05
CA GLN A 601 3.14 8.21 26.78
C GLN A 601 2.05 7.60 25.89
N PHE A 602 1.45 8.37 24.98
CA PHE A 602 0.47 7.83 24.04
C PHE A 602 1.09 6.74 23.13
N ILE A 603 2.28 6.99 22.59
CA ILE A 603 2.98 6.02 21.71
C ILE A 603 3.31 4.72 22.47
N LYS A 604 3.67 4.85 23.77
CA LYS A 604 3.91 3.67 24.63
C LYS A 604 2.62 2.87 24.85
N ASP A 605 1.49 3.53 25.05
CA ASP A 605 0.22 2.91 25.42
C ASP A 605 -0.56 2.35 24.25
N VAL A 606 -0.47 2.97 23.05
CA VAL A 606 -1.28 2.59 21.89
C VAL A 606 -0.99 1.16 21.45
N ALA A 607 -2.03 0.39 21.15
CA ALA A 607 -1.91 -0.95 20.59
C ALA A 607 -1.60 -0.89 19.08
N VAL A 608 -1.18 -2.02 18.52
CA VAL A 608 -0.88 -2.20 17.08
C VAL A 608 -1.65 -3.37 16.44
N ASP A 609 -2.50 -4.05 17.23
CA ASP A 609 -3.39 -5.12 16.76
C ASP A 609 -4.78 -4.95 17.39
N TRP A 610 -5.86 -5.22 16.65
CA TRP A 610 -7.17 -4.73 16.98
C TRP A 610 -8.28 -5.79 16.89
N ASP A 611 -9.23 -5.75 17.84
CA ASP A 611 -10.44 -6.57 17.80
C ASP A 611 -11.58 -5.89 17.02
N ASP A 612 -11.60 -4.54 16.99
CA ASP A 612 -12.65 -3.76 16.33
C ASP A 612 -12.09 -2.40 15.89
N SER A 613 -12.49 -1.95 14.71
CA SER A 613 -12.18 -0.62 14.18
C SER A 613 -13.44 0.05 13.66
N ARG A 614 -13.68 1.29 14.08
CA ARG A 614 -14.85 2.10 13.72
C ARG A 614 -14.39 3.42 13.12
N TYR A 615 -14.55 3.60 11.84
CA TYR A 615 -14.35 4.89 11.20
C TYR A 615 -15.52 5.81 11.54
N LEU A 616 -15.27 6.88 12.29
CA LEU A 616 -16.30 7.77 12.85
C LEU A 616 -16.62 8.92 11.91
N GLU A 617 -15.58 9.51 11.32
CA GLU A 617 -15.67 10.61 10.36
C GLU A 617 -14.60 10.39 9.29
N ALA A 618 -14.93 10.66 8.02
CA ALA A 618 -13.98 10.54 6.92
C ALA A 618 -14.38 11.39 5.71
N GLU A 619 -13.41 12.08 5.12
CA GLU A 619 -13.50 12.73 3.80
C GLU A 619 -12.09 12.78 3.21
N PRO A 620 -11.84 12.23 2.01
CA PRO A 620 -10.52 12.25 1.39
C PRO A 620 -9.95 13.66 1.29
N ALA A 621 -8.65 13.82 1.59
CA ALA A 621 -7.92 15.08 1.63
C ALA A 621 -8.44 16.10 2.67
N ARG A 622 -9.35 15.72 3.54
CA ARG A 622 -9.91 16.63 4.55
C ARG A 622 -9.65 16.12 5.96
N TYR A 623 -10.21 14.98 6.32
CA TYR A 623 -10.06 14.42 7.67
C TYR A 623 -10.36 12.92 7.71
N VAL A 624 -9.79 12.26 8.71
CA VAL A 624 -10.08 10.87 9.07
C VAL A 624 -10.11 10.75 10.59
N THR A 625 -11.18 10.15 11.13
CA THR A 625 -11.30 9.81 12.54
C THR A 625 -11.67 8.36 12.71
N VAL A 626 -10.88 7.62 13.50
CA VAL A 626 -11.08 6.19 13.75
C VAL A 626 -10.97 5.86 15.23
N ALA A 627 -11.86 4.99 15.71
CA ALA A 627 -11.79 4.36 17.03
C ALA A 627 -11.41 2.88 16.87
N ARG A 628 -10.43 2.41 17.65
CA ARG A 628 -9.91 1.03 17.56
C ARG A 628 -9.89 0.39 18.95
N LYS A 629 -10.42 -0.84 19.06
CA LYS A 629 -10.37 -1.65 20.27
C LYS A 629 -9.13 -2.51 20.29
N ALA A 630 -8.29 -2.35 21.29
CA ALA A 630 -7.07 -3.14 21.42
C ALA A 630 -7.39 -4.63 21.62
N LYS A 631 -6.72 -5.49 20.85
CA LYS A 631 -6.95 -6.94 20.82
C LYS A 631 -6.84 -7.57 22.20
N GLY A 632 -7.83 -8.39 22.56
CA GLY A 632 -7.90 -9.11 23.84
C GLY A 632 -8.17 -8.24 25.06
N THR A 633 -8.55 -6.96 24.87
CA THR A 633 -8.82 -6.02 25.97
C THR A 633 -10.17 -5.33 25.82
N ASN A 634 -10.53 -4.50 26.81
CA ASN A 634 -11.67 -3.59 26.71
C ASN A 634 -11.23 -2.13 26.47
N ASN A 635 -9.94 -1.89 26.23
CA ASN A 635 -9.41 -0.56 25.98
C ASN A 635 -9.65 -0.14 24.54
N TRP A 636 -9.94 1.15 24.36
CA TRP A 636 -10.10 1.75 23.05
C TRP A 636 -9.09 2.88 22.86
N PHE A 637 -8.77 3.13 21.60
CA PHE A 637 -7.97 4.28 21.19
C PHE A 637 -8.70 5.00 20.08
N VAL A 638 -8.66 6.34 20.08
CA VAL A 638 -9.31 7.16 19.04
C VAL A 638 -8.28 8.13 18.47
N GLY A 639 -8.12 8.16 17.17
CA GLY A 639 -7.28 9.12 16.46
C GLY A 639 -8.09 9.91 15.44
N GLY A 640 -7.92 11.21 15.44
CA GLY A 640 -8.43 12.11 14.41
C GLY A 640 -7.29 12.90 13.80
N LYS A 641 -7.24 12.95 12.48
CA LYS A 641 -6.23 13.67 11.71
C LYS A 641 -6.92 14.54 10.68
N THR A 642 -6.49 15.80 10.57
CA THR A 642 -6.96 16.71 9.52
C THR A 642 -5.81 17.09 8.57
N GLY A 643 -6.18 17.46 7.35
CA GLY A 643 -5.26 18.00 6.35
C GLY A 643 -4.98 19.49 6.57
N ILE A 644 -4.84 20.25 5.50
CA ILE A 644 -4.56 21.68 5.56
C ILE A 644 -5.73 22.52 6.10
N ALA A 645 -6.95 22.03 5.99
CA ALA A 645 -8.14 22.68 6.53
C ALA A 645 -8.41 22.26 7.98
N PRO A 646 -8.67 23.19 8.92
CA PRO A 646 -9.08 22.85 10.27
C PRO A 646 -10.39 22.05 10.27
N HIS A 647 -10.57 21.15 11.23
CA HIS A 647 -11.79 20.36 11.40
C HIS A 647 -12.29 20.37 12.86
N LEU A 648 -13.61 20.34 13.04
CA LEU A 648 -14.24 20.18 14.35
C LEU A 648 -14.87 18.79 14.43
N SER A 649 -14.19 17.86 15.05
CA SER A 649 -14.72 16.51 15.30
C SER A 649 -15.79 16.52 16.39
N ILE A 650 -16.93 15.88 16.10
CA ILE A 650 -18.04 15.68 17.07
C ILE A 650 -18.21 14.18 17.28
N LEU A 651 -17.50 13.65 18.25
CA LEU A 651 -17.40 12.22 18.50
C LEU A 651 -18.51 11.74 19.43
N LYS A 652 -19.40 10.91 18.93
CA LYS A 652 -20.34 10.14 19.76
C LYS A 652 -19.65 8.84 20.19
N LEU A 653 -19.51 8.63 21.50
CA LEU A 653 -18.86 7.45 22.06
C LEU A 653 -19.80 6.22 22.11
N ASP A 654 -20.59 6.02 21.05
CA ASP A 654 -21.57 4.93 20.96
C ASP A 654 -20.93 3.56 20.77
N PHE A 655 -19.66 3.50 20.36
CA PHE A 655 -18.86 2.28 20.22
C PHE A 655 -18.44 1.67 21.57
N LEU A 656 -18.46 2.43 22.66
CA LEU A 656 -18.09 1.95 24.00
C LEU A 656 -19.10 0.93 24.54
N ASP A 657 -18.66 0.06 25.44
CA ASP A 657 -19.49 -0.95 26.08
C ASP A 657 -20.55 -0.31 26.98
N LYS A 658 -21.78 -0.83 26.90
CA LYS A 658 -22.89 -0.36 27.76
C LYS A 658 -22.60 -0.68 29.23
N GLY A 659 -22.77 0.33 30.09
CA GLY A 659 -22.62 0.17 31.54
C GLY A 659 -21.17 0.28 32.07
N ARG A 660 -20.18 0.36 31.15
CA ARG A 660 -18.76 0.52 31.49
C ARG A 660 -18.35 2.00 31.48
N LYS A 661 -17.50 2.40 32.41
CA LYS A 661 -16.82 3.69 32.39
C LYS A 661 -15.40 3.53 31.89
N TYR A 662 -14.86 4.59 31.32
CA TYR A 662 -13.49 4.65 30.81
C TYR A 662 -12.79 5.90 31.31
N GLU A 663 -11.53 5.78 31.69
CA GLU A 663 -10.65 6.94 31.84
C GLU A 663 -10.17 7.34 30.42
N ALA A 664 -10.55 8.51 29.97
CA ALA A 664 -10.09 9.11 28.74
C ALA A 664 -8.89 10.03 29.01
N THR A 665 -7.73 9.70 28.46
CA THR A 665 -6.60 10.64 28.36
C THR A 665 -6.62 11.20 26.94
N ILE A 666 -6.84 12.49 26.82
CA ILE A 666 -7.04 13.20 25.55
C ILE A 666 -5.83 14.08 25.26
N TYR A 667 -5.13 13.78 24.21
CA TYR A 667 -4.06 14.58 23.62
C TYR A 667 -4.67 15.36 22.44
N ALA A 668 -4.63 16.68 22.50
CA ALA A 668 -5.24 17.53 21.50
C ALA A 668 -4.35 18.74 21.18
N ASP A 669 -4.46 19.25 19.96
CA ASP A 669 -3.83 20.50 19.58
C ASP A 669 -4.24 21.64 20.54
N ALA A 670 -3.31 22.48 20.91
CA ALA A 670 -3.64 23.73 21.60
C ALA A 670 -4.35 24.69 20.62
N LYS A 671 -5.10 25.64 21.16
CA LYS A 671 -5.92 26.56 20.36
C LYS A 671 -5.10 27.37 19.34
N ASP A 672 -3.85 27.66 19.65
CA ASP A 672 -2.90 28.42 18.86
C ASP A 672 -1.88 27.51 18.12
N ALA A 673 -2.10 26.21 18.10
CA ALA A 673 -1.27 25.29 17.33
C ALA A 673 -1.48 25.49 15.81
N ASP A 674 -0.42 25.22 15.04
CA ASP A 674 -0.43 25.24 13.58
C ASP A 674 0.82 24.49 13.12
N TYR A 675 0.70 23.59 12.13
CA TYR A 675 1.80 22.71 11.73
C TYR A 675 3.07 23.46 11.28
N GLU A 676 2.92 24.68 10.78
CA GLU A 676 4.03 25.51 10.26
C GLU A 676 4.57 26.46 11.34
N LYS A 677 3.69 27.16 12.08
CA LYS A 677 4.04 28.27 12.95
C LYS A 677 4.23 27.85 14.42
N ASN A 678 3.42 26.91 14.89
CA ASN A 678 3.42 26.47 16.30
C ASN A 678 3.07 24.98 16.42
N PRO A 679 3.88 24.07 15.80
CA PRO A 679 3.51 22.65 15.67
C PRO A 679 3.53 21.86 16.99
N LYS A 680 4.21 22.38 18.01
CA LYS A 680 4.44 21.66 19.28
C LYS A 680 3.55 22.16 20.41
N ALA A 681 2.51 22.96 20.12
CA ALA A 681 1.55 23.41 21.11
C ALA A 681 0.42 22.38 21.26
N TYR A 682 0.31 21.77 22.41
CA TYR A 682 -0.70 20.74 22.72
C TYR A 682 -1.21 20.81 24.13
N THR A 683 -2.30 20.09 24.39
CA THR A 683 -2.89 19.93 25.73
C THR A 683 -3.13 18.46 26.02
N ILE A 684 -2.98 18.06 27.27
CA ILE A 684 -3.35 16.73 27.77
C ILE A 684 -4.40 16.89 28.85
N THR A 685 -5.55 16.28 28.66
CA THR A 685 -6.65 16.32 29.65
C THR A 685 -7.14 14.91 29.99
N LYS A 686 -7.57 14.71 31.25
CA LYS A 686 -8.15 13.45 31.71
C LYS A 686 -9.57 13.64 32.17
N ARG A 687 -10.44 12.70 31.83
CA ARG A 687 -11.82 12.67 32.33
C ARG A 687 -12.43 11.27 32.23
N THR A 688 -13.45 11.00 33.01
CA THR A 688 -14.24 9.78 32.89
C THR A 688 -15.32 9.96 31.83
N VAL A 689 -15.44 8.98 30.94
CA VAL A 689 -16.44 8.92 29.87
C VAL A 689 -17.16 7.57 29.84
N LYS A 690 -18.29 7.52 29.15
CA LYS A 690 -19.10 6.31 28.95
C LYS A 690 -19.80 6.33 27.59
N LYS A 691 -20.40 5.21 27.22
CA LYS A 691 -21.25 5.13 26.02
C LYS A 691 -22.31 6.21 26.01
N GLY A 692 -22.45 6.87 24.84
CA GLY A 692 -23.41 7.97 24.61
C GLY A 692 -22.88 9.37 24.96
N ASP A 693 -21.71 9.48 25.60
CA ASP A 693 -21.07 10.79 25.79
C ASP A 693 -20.61 11.35 24.43
N VAL A 694 -20.51 12.68 24.37
CA VAL A 694 -20.04 13.39 23.16
C VAL A 694 -18.80 14.19 23.50
N LEU A 695 -17.74 14.02 22.68
CA LEU A 695 -16.53 14.83 22.70
C LEU A 695 -16.55 15.80 21.51
N LYS A 696 -16.15 17.05 21.76
CA LYS A 696 -15.91 18.04 20.70
C LYS A 696 -14.43 18.41 20.73
N LEU A 697 -13.73 18.13 19.63
CA LEU A 697 -12.29 18.33 19.52
C LEU A 697 -12.00 19.17 18.27
N GLN A 698 -11.33 20.30 18.49
CA GLN A 698 -10.88 21.16 17.40
C GLN A 698 -9.52 20.67 16.93
N GLU A 699 -9.42 20.37 15.66
CA GLU A 699 -8.18 20.05 14.96
C GLU A 699 -7.76 21.30 14.18
N VAL A 700 -6.48 21.69 14.31
CA VAL A 700 -5.92 22.83 13.60
C VAL A 700 -5.35 22.38 12.25
N ARG A 701 -4.85 23.30 11.43
CA ARG A 701 -4.16 22.99 10.17
C ARG A 701 -3.03 21.97 10.37
N GLY A 702 -3.06 20.84 9.64
CA GLY A 702 -2.09 19.74 9.76
C GLY A 702 -2.11 19.03 11.10
N GLY A 703 -3.12 19.30 11.92
CA GLY A 703 -3.23 18.83 13.30
C GLY A 703 -4.03 17.56 13.48
N GLY A 704 -4.43 17.33 14.74
CA GLY A 704 -5.20 16.18 15.11
C GLY A 704 -5.48 16.05 16.60
N PHE A 705 -5.97 14.88 16.99
CA PHE A 705 -6.08 14.45 18.38
C PHE A 705 -5.83 12.95 18.50
N ALA A 706 -5.42 12.54 19.70
CA ALA A 706 -5.27 11.13 20.06
C ALA A 706 -5.85 10.88 21.45
N ILE A 707 -6.61 9.81 21.63
CA ILE A 707 -7.28 9.49 22.89
C ILE A 707 -6.98 8.06 23.29
N SER A 708 -6.51 7.86 24.52
CA SER A 708 -6.49 6.55 25.18
C SER A 708 -7.73 6.42 26.09
N LEU A 709 -8.51 5.37 25.91
CA LEU A 709 -9.73 5.05 26.66
C LEU A 709 -9.51 3.78 27.47
N LYS A 710 -9.03 3.90 28.69
CA LYS A 710 -8.77 2.76 29.58
C LYS A 710 -10.06 2.35 30.30
N ALA A 711 -10.45 1.10 30.16
CA ALA A 711 -11.63 0.53 30.83
C ALA A 711 -11.43 0.51 32.35
N LEU A 712 -12.45 1.00 33.10
CA LEU A 712 -12.47 1.04 34.56
C LEU A 712 -13.28 -0.13 35.15
#